data_9abb16654125ce327b861f530ea4c5f6
#
_entry.id   9abb16654125ce327b861f530ea4c5f6
#
_cell.length_a   1.000
_cell.length_b   1.000
_cell.length_c   1.000
_cell.angle_alpha   90.00
_cell.angle_beta   90.00
_cell.angle_gamma   90.00
#
_symmetry.space_group_name_H-M   'P 1'
#
loop_
_entity.id
_entity.type
_entity.pdbx_description
1 polymer ?
#
loop_
_entity_poly.entity_id
_entity_poly.type
_entity_poly.pdbx_seq_one_letter_code
_entity_poly.pdbx_strand_id
1 'polypeptide(L)'
;MNIEAKYGKSYFMPPEVTYDWVKKDSIEKSPIWCSVDLRDGNQALIEPMGLEEKLEFFRMLVDIGFKEIEVGFPAASDTEYNFMRALIERDMIPKDVTVQVLTQAREHIIRKTFEAVKGAPHAVIHLYNSTSVAQREQVFKKSKEEVRQLAVDGAELLKTLAAETVEVCNAVLDVWKPDAEHKAIINIPTTVQIAMPHVFACQIEYIHKHLKYRDNVVLSVHPHNDRGCGISDAEFGILAGADRVEGTLFGNGERTGNVDIVTLAMNMVCHGVDPKLDFSNISEIREKYERFTGMRVYERTPYAGDLVFTAFSGSHQDAISKGMAWREAGKSGDRWDVPYLPLDPKDVGREYESDVIRINSQSGKGGVAFVLKQNFGMDLPDKMKEEVGYLVKGVSDRRHQELSPEAIYRIFEEHYVNLCDVFQISECHFEQKDGITSRLVIEHNKERRTIETTGNGRLDAVSNAIKMYFGISYELAVYEEHAISEGSSSKAAAYVEIICKGKNYWGVGIDEDIITSSIAALVSAANKMLKSENIVEGREERIVDIMNYIQNHYADVTLDVLADQFNLSKPYLSKYIKEKSGMTFQDAVKKARMKKARTMLKETNQTVESIAAYVGYENVEHFNRLFKKAYEMTPVQFRRKYQ
;
A
#
# COMPACT_ATOMS: atom_id res chain seq x y z
N MET A 1 27.12 -25.11 -4.89
CA MET A 1 26.62 -25.53 -3.54
C MET A 1 25.82 -26.82 -3.72
N ASN A 2 26.13 -27.89 -2.98
CA ASN A 2 25.28 -29.08 -3.00
C ASN A 2 24.09 -28.86 -2.06
N ILE A 3 22.96 -28.47 -2.63
CA ILE A 3 21.75 -28.11 -1.90
C ILE A 3 21.17 -29.30 -1.15
N GLU A 4 21.12 -30.47 -1.78
CA GLU A 4 20.57 -31.72 -1.20
C GLU A 4 21.35 -32.18 0.02
N ALA A 5 22.69 -32.09 -0.03
CA ALA A 5 23.55 -32.47 1.09
C ALA A 5 23.46 -31.49 2.27
N LYS A 6 23.20 -30.20 1.97
CA LYS A 6 23.15 -29.14 2.98
C LYS A 6 21.77 -28.97 3.63
N TYR A 7 20.69 -29.20 2.89
CA TYR A 7 19.30 -28.88 3.30
C TYR A 7 18.36 -30.10 3.15
N GLY A 8 18.70 -31.19 3.85
CA GLY A 8 17.85 -32.38 3.89
C GLY A 8 16.62 -32.23 4.78
N LYS A 9 15.65 -33.14 4.64
CA LYS A 9 14.47 -33.21 5.50
C LYS A 9 14.90 -33.57 6.92
N SER A 10 14.53 -32.73 7.90
CA SER A 10 14.87 -32.94 9.32
C SER A 10 13.63 -32.96 10.24
N TYR A 11 12.46 -33.25 9.68
CA TYR A 11 11.22 -33.34 10.43
C TYR A 11 10.67 -34.75 10.48
N PHE A 12 9.91 -35.02 11.54
CA PHE A 12 9.23 -36.27 11.78
C PHE A 12 7.79 -36.21 11.29
N MET A 13 7.40 -37.17 10.44
CA MET A 13 6.01 -37.41 10.08
C MET A 13 5.45 -38.50 11.01
N PRO A 14 4.37 -38.25 11.78
CA PRO A 14 3.77 -39.24 12.63
C PRO A 14 3.34 -40.49 11.86
N PRO A 15 3.40 -41.70 12.49
CA PRO A 15 3.15 -42.96 11.81
C PRO A 15 1.68 -43.24 11.47
N GLU A 16 0.75 -42.45 11.96
CA GLU A 16 -0.68 -42.61 11.64
C GLU A 16 -0.99 -42.24 10.21
N VAL A 17 -1.89 -42.98 9.57
CA VAL A 17 -2.20 -42.88 8.15
C VAL A 17 -3.48 -42.04 7.89
N THR A 18 -4.35 -41.94 8.89
CA THR A 18 -5.65 -41.21 8.79
C THR A 18 -5.70 -40.07 9.77
N TYR A 19 -5.80 -38.85 9.23
CA TYR A 19 -5.91 -37.62 9.97
C TYR A 19 -7.32 -37.04 9.81
N ASP A 20 -7.95 -36.66 10.93
CA ASP A 20 -9.32 -36.16 10.94
C ASP A 20 -9.40 -34.67 10.67
N TRP A 21 -8.32 -33.91 10.93
CA TRP A 21 -8.28 -32.48 10.64
C TRP A 21 -8.53 -32.14 9.16
N VAL A 22 -8.07 -33.01 8.24
CA VAL A 22 -8.27 -32.82 6.78
C VAL A 22 -9.74 -32.87 6.34
N LYS A 23 -10.63 -33.40 7.19
CA LYS A 23 -12.06 -33.53 6.91
C LYS A 23 -12.86 -32.30 7.33
N LYS A 24 -12.24 -31.38 8.06
CA LYS A 24 -12.89 -30.18 8.54
C LYS A 24 -12.78 -29.08 7.48
N ASP A 25 -13.90 -28.44 7.15
CA ASP A 25 -13.97 -27.39 6.13
C ASP A 25 -13.50 -26.03 6.67
N SER A 26 -13.66 -25.80 7.96
CA SER A 26 -13.35 -24.51 8.60
C SER A 26 -13.10 -24.65 10.10
N ILE A 27 -12.59 -23.58 10.70
CA ILE A 27 -12.55 -23.41 12.16
C ILE A 27 -13.96 -23.02 12.60
N GLU A 28 -14.53 -23.74 13.58
CA GLU A 28 -15.92 -23.53 14.05
C GLU A 28 -16.01 -22.59 15.26
N LYS A 29 -14.95 -22.47 16.03
CA LYS A 29 -14.90 -21.63 17.24
C LYS A 29 -13.54 -20.98 17.42
N SER A 30 -13.54 -19.81 18.05
CA SER A 30 -12.32 -19.13 18.45
C SER A 30 -11.47 -19.99 19.40
N PRO A 31 -10.13 -20.03 19.24
CA PRO A 31 -9.23 -20.57 20.25
C PRO A 31 -9.14 -19.64 21.47
N ILE A 32 -8.47 -20.10 22.50
CA ILE A 32 -7.95 -19.23 23.57
C ILE A 32 -6.77 -18.44 22.98
N TRP A 33 -6.83 -17.13 23.04
CA TRP A 33 -5.75 -16.26 22.56
C TRP A 33 -4.81 -15.89 23.69
N CYS A 34 -3.51 -16.10 23.48
CA CYS A 34 -2.48 -15.56 24.34
C CYS A 34 -1.57 -14.60 23.56
N SER A 35 -1.57 -13.33 23.95
CA SER A 35 -0.57 -12.38 23.44
C SER A 35 0.78 -12.65 24.08
N VAL A 36 1.81 -12.76 23.27
CA VAL A 36 3.20 -12.80 23.72
C VAL A 36 4.00 -11.53 23.33
N ASP A 37 3.29 -10.45 22.98
CA ASP A 37 3.88 -9.17 22.59
C ASP A 37 4.82 -8.60 23.64
N LEU A 38 4.42 -8.65 24.93
CA LEU A 38 5.17 -8.06 26.06
C LEU A 38 6.36 -8.92 26.51
N ARG A 39 6.47 -10.16 26.02
CA ARG A 39 7.63 -11.03 26.28
C ARG A 39 8.41 -11.30 24.98
N ASP A 40 7.89 -12.13 24.09
CA ASP A 40 8.59 -12.58 22.89
C ASP A 40 8.72 -11.44 21.84
N GLY A 41 7.64 -10.70 21.67
CA GLY A 41 7.63 -9.48 20.85
C GLY A 41 8.59 -8.41 21.38
N ASN A 42 8.51 -8.09 22.67
CA ASN A 42 9.37 -7.09 23.31
C ASN A 42 10.87 -7.50 23.32
N GLN A 43 11.14 -8.79 23.50
CA GLN A 43 12.51 -9.32 23.48
C GLN A 43 13.18 -9.13 22.11
N ALA A 44 12.40 -9.12 21.04
CA ALA A 44 12.87 -9.00 19.67
C ALA A 44 13.06 -7.53 19.21
N LEU A 45 12.66 -6.55 20.00
CA LEU A 45 12.84 -5.12 19.68
C LEU A 45 14.30 -4.69 19.80
N ILE A 46 14.72 -3.80 18.91
CA ILE A 46 16.05 -3.16 18.99
C ILE A 46 16.18 -2.35 20.28
N GLU A 47 15.11 -1.63 20.62
CA GLU A 47 14.95 -0.90 21.89
C GLU A 47 13.73 -1.48 22.61
N PRO A 48 13.91 -2.38 23.60
CA PRO A 48 12.80 -2.93 24.35
C PRO A 48 12.02 -1.85 25.09
N MET A 49 10.68 -2.04 25.17
CA MET A 49 9.79 -1.11 25.84
C MET A 49 10.15 -0.90 27.32
N GLY A 50 10.07 0.33 27.76
CA GLY A 50 10.19 0.72 29.16
C GLY A 50 8.94 0.34 29.99
N LEU A 51 9.00 0.58 31.31
CA LEU A 51 7.91 0.20 32.23
C LEU A 51 6.56 0.82 31.83
N GLU A 52 6.50 2.13 31.62
CA GLU A 52 5.22 2.80 31.34
C GLU A 52 4.67 2.42 29.96
N GLU A 53 5.52 2.23 28.96
CA GLU A 53 5.13 1.73 27.63
C GLU A 53 4.52 0.33 27.71
N LYS A 54 5.14 -0.57 28.48
CA LYS A 54 4.60 -1.92 28.73
C LYS A 54 3.24 -1.87 29.43
N LEU A 55 3.06 -0.96 30.39
CA LEU A 55 1.77 -0.79 31.07
C LEU A 55 0.68 -0.28 30.13
N GLU A 56 0.99 0.67 29.25
CA GLU A 56 0.04 1.14 28.24
C GLU A 56 -0.26 0.05 27.20
N PHE A 57 0.74 -0.69 26.78
CA PHE A 57 0.57 -1.80 25.84
C PHE A 57 -0.31 -2.92 26.47
N PHE A 58 -0.09 -3.23 27.74
CA PHE A 58 -0.92 -4.19 28.47
C PHE A 58 -2.40 -3.76 28.47
N ARG A 59 -2.69 -2.47 28.74
CA ARG A 59 -4.07 -1.96 28.66
C ARG A 59 -4.65 -2.14 27.26
N MET A 60 -3.90 -1.80 26.23
CA MET A 60 -4.34 -1.99 24.85
C MET A 60 -4.70 -3.46 24.55
N LEU A 61 -3.90 -4.42 25.01
CA LEU A 61 -4.21 -5.85 24.84
C LEU A 61 -5.49 -6.27 25.59
N VAL A 62 -5.69 -5.74 26.81
CA VAL A 62 -6.93 -5.98 27.57
C VAL A 62 -8.14 -5.37 26.84
N ASP A 63 -8.01 -4.15 26.32
CA ASP A 63 -9.08 -3.46 25.59
C ASP A 63 -9.45 -4.18 24.29
N ILE A 64 -8.47 -4.76 23.59
CA ILE A 64 -8.70 -5.63 22.41
C ILE A 64 -9.48 -6.91 22.80
N GLY A 65 -9.40 -7.35 24.06
CA GLY A 65 -10.14 -8.50 24.56
C GLY A 65 -9.31 -9.72 24.90
N PHE A 66 -7.98 -9.64 24.89
CA PHE A 66 -7.13 -10.75 25.32
C PHE A 66 -7.41 -11.16 26.76
N LYS A 67 -7.58 -12.47 26.97
CA LYS A 67 -7.81 -13.07 28.31
C LYS A 67 -6.57 -13.76 28.87
N GLU A 68 -5.56 -14.00 28.00
CA GLU A 68 -4.26 -14.47 28.44
C GLU A 68 -3.16 -13.60 27.79
N ILE A 69 -2.22 -13.12 28.60
CA ILE A 69 -1.15 -12.21 28.19
C ILE A 69 0.16 -12.64 28.84
N GLU A 70 1.16 -12.99 28.02
CA GLU A 70 2.50 -13.28 28.53
C GLU A 70 3.25 -11.95 28.74
N VAL A 71 3.43 -11.59 29.98
CA VAL A 71 3.91 -10.26 30.38
C VAL A 71 5.42 -10.15 30.51
N GLY A 72 6.16 -11.26 30.53
CA GLY A 72 7.61 -11.22 30.53
C GLY A 72 8.29 -12.38 31.25
N PHE A 73 9.58 -12.16 31.58
CA PHE A 73 10.40 -13.09 32.37
C PHE A 73 10.90 -12.38 33.64
N PRO A 74 10.13 -12.38 34.73
CA PRO A 74 10.41 -11.57 35.93
C PRO A 74 11.78 -11.84 36.56
N ALA A 75 12.32 -13.05 36.40
CA ALA A 75 13.62 -13.39 36.95
C ALA A 75 14.80 -12.96 36.05
N ALA A 76 14.55 -12.47 34.82
CA ALA A 76 15.61 -12.07 33.90
C ALA A 76 16.20 -10.71 34.19
N SER A 77 15.40 -9.74 34.66
CA SER A 77 15.85 -8.39 34.97
C SER A 77 14.93 -7.70 35.99
N ASP A 78 15.44 -6.61 36.59
CA ASP A 78 14.63 -5.79 37.48
C ASP A 78 13.49 -5.07 36.75
N THR A 79 13.67 -4.73 35.47
CA THR A 79 12.61 -4.13 34.65
C THR A 79 11.43 -5.10 34.49
N GLU A 80 11.69 -6.35 34.17
CA GLU A 80 10.68 -7.39 34.02
C GLU A 80 9.97 -7.71 35.36
N TYR A 81 10.75 -7.75 36.45
CA TYR A 81 10.20 -7.93 37.79
C TYR A 81 9.30 -6.76 38.21
N ASN A 82 9.79 -5.53 38.04
CA ASN A 82 9.06 -4.31 38.41
C ASN A 82 7.79 -4.13 37.55
N PHE A 83 7.84 -4.51 36.29
CA PHE A 83 6.65 -4.48 35.44
C PHE A 83 5.55 -5.42 35.95
N MET A 84 5.88 -6.68 36.26
CA MET A 84 4.91 -7.62 36.82
C MET A 84 4.35 -7.11 38.19
N ARG A 85 5.22 -6.57 39.04
CA ARG A 85 4.80 -5.97 40.32
C ARG A 85 3.89 -4.75 40.12
N ALA A 86 4.24 -3.86 39.16
CA ALA A 86 3.43 -2.69 38.86
C ALA A 86 2.03 -3.04 38.34
N LEU A 87 1.89 -4.08 37.52
CA LEU A 87 0.57 -4.57 37.08
C LEU A 87 -0.31 -4.97 38.29
N ILE A 88 0.26 -5.63 39.29
CA ILE A 88 -0.45 -6.06 40.49
C ILE A 88 -0.71 -4.89 41.44
N GLU A 89 0.32 -4.11 41.77
CA GLU A 89 0.25 -3.04 42.77
C GLU A 89 -0.59 -1.85 42.32
N ARG A 90 -0.71 -1.62 40.97
CA ARG A 90 -1.59 -0.60 40.38
C ARG A 90 -2.97 -1.14 40.02
N ASP A 91 -3.31 -2.38 40.42
CA ASP A 91 -4.58 -3.06 40.16
C ASP A 91 -4.99 -3.04 38.68
N MET A 92 -4.03 -3.32 37.79
CA MET A 92 -4.22 -3.24 36.35
C MET A 92 -4.70 -4.53 35.70
N ILE A 93 -4.67 -5.65 36.42
CA ILE A 93 -5.04 -6.97 35.90
C ILE A 93 -6.54 -7.22 36.18
N PRO A 94 -7.41 -7.23 35.14
CA PRO A 94 -8.81 -7.58 35.32
C PRO A 94 -8.98 -9.00 35.89
N LYS A 95 -10.08 -9.24 36.61
CA LYS A 95 -10.35 -10.54 37.26
C LYS A 95 -10.50 -11.70 36.29
N ASP A 96 -10.82 -11.43 35.03
CA ASP A 96 -11.01 -12.41 33.95
C ASP A 96 -9.79 -12.49 33.01
N VAL A 97 -8.68 -11.84 33.37
CA VAL A 97 -7.42 -11.88 32.63
C VAL A 97 -6.39 -12.68 33.42
N THR A 98 -5.74 -13.60 32.73
CA THR A 98 -4.65 -14.42 33.26
C THR A 98 -3.32 -13.88 32.72
N VAL A 99 -2.39 -13.56 33.61
CA VAL A 99 -1.01 -13.20 33.21
C VAL A 99 -0.16 -14.46 33.13
N GLN A 100 0.63 -14.58 32.07
CA GLN A 100 1.62 -15.64 31.89
C GLN A 100 3.02 -15.07 32.10
N VAL A 101 3.88 -15.80 32.81
CA VAL A 101 5.28 -15.42 33.02
C VAL A 101 6.21 -16.58 32.72
N LEU A 102 7.29 -16.28 31.98
CA LEU A 102 8.32 -17.26 31.64
C LEU A 102 9.21 -17.56 32.86
N THR A 103 9.63 -18.81 33.00
CA THR A 103 10.61 -19.23 33.99
C THR A 103 11.53 -20.32 33.42
N GLN A 104 12.64 -20.58 34.09
CA GLN A 104 13.57 -21.68 33.81
C GLN A 104 13.59 -22.68 34.94
N ALA A 105 13.93 -23.94 34.66
CA ALA A 105 14.03 -25.05 35.62
C ALA A 105 15.23 -24.89 36.59
N ARG A 106 15.24 -23.79 37.35
CA ARG A 106 16.25 -23.48 38.40
C ARG A 106 15.56 -22.90 39.62
N GLU A 107 15.84 -23.44 40.80
CA GLU A 107 15.14 -23.11 42.02
C GLU A 107 15.07 -21.59 42.31
N HIS A 108 16.19 -20.89 42.27
CA HIS A 108 16.21 -19.45 42.54
C HIS A 108 15.40 -18.62 41.53
N ILE A 109 15.37 -19.04 40.25
CA ILE A 109 14.60 -18.40 39.19
C ILE A 109 13.11 -18.62 39.41
N ILE A 110 12.72 -19.86 39.68
CA ILE A 110 11.33 -20.22 39.97
C ILE A 110 10.83 -19.48 41.22
N ARG A 111 11.60 -19.43 42.31
CA ARG A 111 11.23 -18.70 43.54
C ARG A 111 11.01 -17.20 43.25
N LYS A 112 11.91 -16.55 42.50
CA LYS A 112 11.76 -15.14 42.10
C LYS A 112 10.53 -14.94 41.24
N THR A 113 10.22 -15.89 40.33
CA THR A 113 9.01 -15.85 39.52
C THR A 113 7.74 -15.89 40.36
N PHE A 114 7.65 -16.82 41.34
CA PHE A 114 6.49 -16.89 42.26
C PHE A 114 6.36 -15.64 43.11
N GLU A 115 7.47 -15.07 43.59
CA GLU A 115 7.47 -13.81 44.32
C GLU A 115 6.88 -12.68 43.45
N ALA A 116 7.28 -12.60 42.17
CA ALA A 116 6.83 -11.57 41.25
C ALA A 116 5.30 -11.64 40.99
N VAL A 117 4.73 -12.82 40.82
CA VAL A 117 3.29 -12.99 40.55
C VAL A 117 2.39 -13.00 41.80
N LYS A 118 2.97 -12.93 42.99
CA LYS A 118 2.21 -12.98 44.24
C LYS A 118 1.22 -11.81 44.31
N GLY A 119 -0.08 -12.15 44.37
CA GLY A 119 -1.19 -11.20 44.39
C GLY A 119 -1.86 -10.98 43.04
N ALA A 120 -1.41 -11.62 41.98
CA ALA A 120 -2.15 -11.63 40.71
C ALA A 120 -3.46 -12.44 40.85
N PRO A 121 -4.58 -12.00 40.23
CA PRO A 121 -5.85 -12.75 40.28
C PRO A 121 -5.70 -14.17 39.72
N HIS A 122 -5.07 -14.28 38.54
CA HIS A 122 -4.75 -15.54 37.87
C HIS A 122 -3.36 -15.43 37.22
N ALA A 123 -2.56 -16.48 37.36
CA ALA A 123 -1.23 -16.55 36.78
C ALA A 123 -0.91 -17.93 36.21
N VAL A 124 -0.27 -17.95 35.06
CA VAL A 124 0.35 -19.13 34.45
C VAL A 124 1.86 -19.01 34.60
N ILE A 125 2.50 -20.04 35.13
CA ILE A 125 3.96 -20.13 35.18
C ILE A 125 4.41 -20.98 33.99
N HIS A 126 5.01 -20.32 32.99
CA HIS A 126 5.46 -20.96 31.75
C HIS A 126 6.89 -21.47 31.92
N LEU A 127 7.03 -22.76 32.17
CA LEU A 127 8.32 -23.42 32.23
C LEU A 127 8.79 -23.78 30.80
N TYR A 128 9.86 -23.16 30.37
CA TYR A 128 10.47 -23.45 29.07
C TYR A 128 11.61 -24.46 29.21
N ASN A 129 11.57 -25.51 28.38
CA ASN A 129 12.65 -26.47 28.24
C ASN A 129 12.73 -26.98 26.80
N SER A 130 13.88 -26.81 26.14
CA SER A 130 14.04 -27.20 24.74
C SER A 130 14.32 -28.70 24.62
N THR A 131 13.58 -29.36 23.72
CA THR A 131 13.64 -30.83 23.53
C THR A 131 14.19 -31.24 22.17
N SER A 132 14.47 -30.32 21.26
CA SER A 132 14.94 -30.64 19.91
C SER A 132 16.29 -31.36 19.92
N VAL A 133 16.54 -32.24 18.94
CA VAL A 133 17.80 -32.98 18.80
C VAL A 133 18.99 -32.02 18.76
N ALA A 134 18.92 -30.99 17.93
CA ALA A 134 20.00 -30.02 17.79
C ALA A 134 20.33 -29.32 19.13
N GLN A 135 19.30 -28.92 19.90
CA GLN A 135 19.48 -28.29 21.21
C GLN A 135 20.10 -29.27 22.21
N ARG A 136 19.60 -30.51 22.25
CA ARG A 136 20.14 -31.54 23.18
C ARG A 136 21.62 -31.85 22.92
N GLU A 137 21.97 -32.09 21.65
CA GLU A 137 23.30 -32.52 21.28
C GLU A 137 24.32 -31.41 21.22
N GLN A 138 23.95 -30.25 20.66
CA GLN A 138 24.87 -29.14 20.41
C GLN A 138 24.97 -28.15 21.58
N VAL A 139 23.84 -27.85 22.23
CA VAL A 139 23.78 -26.81 23.29
C VAL A 139 23.87 -27.47 24.67
N PHE A 140 22.96 -28.35 25.01
CA PHE A 140 22.94 -28.98 26.36
C PHE A 140 23.96 -30.10 26.51
N LYS A 141 24.36 -30.72 25.42
CA LYS A 141 25.23 -31.92 25.41
C LYS A 141 24.68 -33.03 26.33
N LYS A 142 23.38 -33.28 26.22
CA LYS A 142 22.60 -34.20 27.06
C LYS A 142 21.78 -35.16 26.22
N SER A 143 21.62 -36.37 26.72
CA SER A 143 20.72 -37.37 26.17
C SER A 143 19.26 -36.96 26.26
N LYS A 144 18.38 -37.64 25.53
CA LYS A 144 16.93 -37.44 25.61
C LYS A 144 16.40 -37.64 27.04
N GLU A 145 16.91 -38.67 27.75
CA GLU A 145 16.51 -39.01 29.13
C GLU A 145 16.97 -37.94 30.13
N GLU A 146 18.18 -37.43 29.98
CA GLU A 146 18.66 -36.34 30.85
C GLU A 146 17.89 -35.03 30.64
N VAL A 147 17.51 -34.71 29.40
CA VAL A 147 16.67 -33.54 29.13
C VAL A 147 15.23 -33.73 29.64
N ARG A 148 14.68 -34.95 29.51
CA ARG A 148 13.41 -35.30 30.12
C ARG A 148 13.46 -35.13 31.66
N GLN A 149 14.55 -35.63 32.29
CA GLN A 149 14.71 -35.51 33.74
C GLN A 149 14.83 -34.05 34.20
N LEU A 150 15.53 -33.19 33.45
CA LEU A 150 15.55 -31.74 33.76
C LEU A 150 14.17 -31.11 33.75
N ALA A 151 13.31 -31.50 32.85
CA ALA A 151 11.93 -31.01 32.80
C ALA A 151 11.10 -31.54 33.99
N VAL A 152 11.30 -32.83 34.33
CA VAL A 152 10.67 -33.43 35.51
C VAL A 152 11.09 -32.73 36.80
N ASP A 153 12.41 -32.56 37.02
CA ASP A 153 12.94 -31.86 38.21
C ASP A 153 12.42 -30.43 38.30
N GLY A 154 12.33 -29.74 37.19
CA GLY A 154 11.74 -28.40 37.12
C GLY A 154 10.26 -28.39 37.45
N ALA A 155 9.50 -29.35 36.95
CA ALA A 155 8.08 -29.50 37.23
C ALA A 155 7.81 -29.88 38.72
N GLU A 156 8.60 -30.78 39.28
CA GLU A 156 8.49 -31.13 40.69
C GLU A 156 8.82 -29.93 41.61
N LEU A 157 9.79 -29.12 41.19
CA LEU A 157 10.13 -27.90 41.91
C LEU A 157 9.01 -26.87 41.82
N LEU A 158 8.41 -26.68 40.66
CA LEU A 158 7.19 -25.87 40.50
C LEU A 158 6.08 -26.41 41.36
N LYS A 159 5.84 -27.71 41.36
CA LYS A 159 4.84 -28.38 42.20
C LYS A 159 5.06 -28.13 43.69
N THR A 160 6.28 -28.26 44.16
CA THR A 160 6.66 -28.03 45.56
C THR A 160 6.42 -26.59 45.98
N LEU A 161 6.63 -25.62 45.07
CA LEU A 161 6.49 -24.20 45.37
C LEU A 161 5.08 -23.67 45.12
N ALA A 162 4.30 -24.31 44.23
CA ALA A 162 2.94 -23.90 43.85
C ALA A 162 1.84 -24.75 44.49
N ALA A 163 2.18 -25.72 45.35
CA ALA A 163 1.27 -26.78 45.71
C ALA A 163 0.57 -27.38 44.49
N GLU A 164 1.37 -28.10 43.68
CA GLU A 164 1.01 -29.03 42.61
C GLU A 164 1.06 -28.58 41.17
N THR A 165 2.07 -29.05 40.38
CA THR A 165 2.04 -29.26 38.91
C THR A 165 3.35 -29.70 38.30
N VAL A 166 3.58 -30.44 37.38
CA VAL A 166 3.29 -31.25 36.21
C VAL A 166 4.56 -31.67 35.42
N GLU A 167 4.55 -32.66 34.67
CA GLU A 167 5.61 -33.40 33.99
C GLU A 167 5.67 -33.26 32.45
N VAL A 168 6.83 -33.42 31.74
CA VAL A 168 6.99 -33.28 30.27
C VAL A 168 5.97 -34.13 29.51
N CYS A 169 5.08 -33.49 28.76
CA CYS A 169 3.92 -34.11 28.15
C CYS A 169 3.33 -35.19 29.05
N ASN A 170 3.22 -36.44 28.67
CA ASN A 170 2.55 -37.44 29.49
C ASN A 170 3.28 -37.79 30.75
N ALA A 171 4.63 -37.74 30.78
CA ALA A 171 5.32 -37.90 32.05
C ALA A 171 5.09 -36.68 32.92
N VAL A 172 5.08 -35.45 32.42
CA VAL A 172 4.69 -34.23 33.09
C VAL A 172 3.21 -34.30 33.58
N LEU A 173 2.31 -34.80 32.79
CA LEU A 173 0.90 -34.93 33.17
C LEU A 173 0.65 -36.00 34.24
N ASP A 174 1.50 -37.02 34.34
CA ASP A 174 1.40 -38.04 35.39
C ASP A 174 1.82 -37.54 36.79
N VAL A 175 2.63 -36.47 36.87
CA VAL A 175 2.95 -35.79 38.15
C VAL A 175 1.93 -34.72 38.48
N TRP A 176 1.53 -33.84 37.55
CA TRP A 176 0.51 -32.81 37.81
C TRP A 176 -0.83 -33.44 38.08
N LYS A 177 -1.24 -34.40 37.27
CA LYS A 177 -2.57 -34.98 37.31
C LYS A 177 -3.63 -33.89 37.19
N PRO A 178 -3.65 -33.21 36.02
CA PRO A 178 -4.57 -32.08 35.83
C PRO A 178 -6.02 -32.52 36.00
N ASP A 179 -6.78 -31.67 36.66
CA ASP A 179 -8.20 -31.83 36.89
C ASP A 179 -8.95 -30.57 36.39
N ALA A 180 -10.24 -30.47 36.67
CA ALA A 180 -11.07 -29.39 36.20
C ALA A 180 -10.69 -28.00 36.80
N GLU A 181 -10.12 -28.01 38.03
CA GLU A 181 -9.71 -26.80 38.74
C GLU A 181 -8.24 -26.45 38.48
N HIS A 182 -7.40 -27.46 38.22
CA HIS A 182 -5.95 -27.32 38.03
C HIS A 182 -5.52 -27.86 36.64
N LYS A 183 -5.91 -27.13 35.59
CA LYS A 183 -5.53 -27.49 34.20
C LYS A 183 -4.05 -27.31 33.97
N ALA A 184 -3.54 -28.04 33.00
CA ALA A 184 -2.20 -27.85 32.43
C ALA A 184 -2.28 -27.29 31.04
N ILE A 185 -1.29 -26.49 30.63
CA ILE A 185 -1.11 -26.05 29.26
C ILE A 185 0.13 -26.77 28.68
N ILE A 186 -0.04 -27.49 27.59
CA ILE A 186 1.05 -28.05 26.81
C ILE A 186 1.22 -27.19 25.57
N ASN A 187 2.32 -26.44 25.49
CA ASN A 187 2.59 -25.52 24.41
C ASN A 187 3.61 -26.10 23.42
N ILE A 188 3.24 -26.14 22.13
CA ILE A 188 4.03 -26.72 21.04
C ILE A 188 4.50 -25.60 20.11
N PRO A 189 5.77 -25.16 20.24
CA PRO A 189 6.30 -24.13 19.37
C PRO A 189 6.82 -24.69 18.04
N THR A 190 6.61 -23.97 16.94
CA THR A 190 7.32 -24.20 15.69
C THR A 190 8.43 -23.16 15.51
N THR A 191 9.44 -23.24 16.36
CA THR A 191 10.46 -22.20 16.57
C THR A 191 11.15 -21.71 15.30
N VAL A 192 11.37 -22.59 14.30
CA VAL A 192 11.97 -22.24 13.01
C VAL A 192 11.25 -22.87 11.82
N GLN A 193 10.02 -23.29 12.00
CA GLN A 193 9.15 -23.87 10.97
C GLN A 193 9.83 -24.92 10.08
N ILE A 194 10.47 -25.92 10.66
CA ILE A 194 11.21 -26.95 9.92
C ILE A 194 10.29 -27.77 9.01
N ALA A 195 9.08 -28.09 9.49
CA ALA A 195 8.08 -28.88 8.78
C ALA A 195 7.19 -28.01 7.87
N MET A 196 6.50 -28.65 6.95
CA MET A 196 5.39 -28.01 6.21
C MET A 196 4.14 -27.94 7.10
N PRO A 197 3.23 -26.98 6.90
CA PRO A 197 2.05 -26.77 7.76
C PRO A 197 1.19 -28.02 7.96
N HIS A 198 0.94 -28.81 6.91
CA HIS A 198 0.17 -30.04 7.03
C HIS A 198 0.87 -31.11 7.89
N VAL A 199 2.22 -31.14 7.88
CA VAL A 199 2.99 -32.06 8.76
C VAL A 199 2.86 -31.61 10.20
N PHE A 200 2.93 -30.31 10.46
CA PHE A 200 2.68 -29.73 11.79
C PHE A 200 1.27 -30.07 12.28
N ALA A 201 0.24 -29.90 11.45
CA ALA A 201 -1.11 -30.32 11.78
C ALA A 201 -1.21 -31.80 12.16
N CYS A 202 -0.57 -32.69 11.40
CA CYS A 202 -0.51 -34.11 11.73
C CYS A 202 0.18 -34.37 13.08
N GLN A 203 1.24 -33.62 13.39
CA GLN A 203 1.92 -33.70 14.70
C GLN A 203 0.99 -33.24 15.84
N ILE A 204 0.26 -32.13 15.66
CA ILE A 204 -0.71 -31.62 16.66
C ILE A 204 -1.84 -32.63 16.87
N GLU A 205 -2.43 -33.18 15.79
CA GLU A 205 -3.49 -34.19 15.93
C GLU A 205 -2.98 -35.46 16.62
N TYR A 206 -1.74 -35.88 16.29
CA TYR A 206 -1.11 -37.01 16.98
C TYR A 206 -0.95 -36.73 18.48
N ILE A 207 -0.45 -35.56 18.86
CA ILE A 207 -0.34 -35.12 20.25
C ILE A 207 -1.72 -35.07 20.89
N HIS A 208 -2.70 -34.43 20.25
CA HIS A 208 -4.08 -34.34 20.72
C HIS A 208 -4.67 -35.71 21.09
N LYS A 209 -4.45 -36.73 20.26
CA LYS A 209 -4.97 -38.08 20.47
C LYS A 209 -4.23 -38.87 21.54
N HIS A 210 -2.97 -38.56 21.82
CA HIS A 210 -2.10 -39.37 22.72
C HIS A 210 -1.76 -38.68 24.04
N LEU A 211 -2.21 -37.42 24.24
CA LEU A 211 -2.06 -36.76 25.55
C LEU A 211 -2.95 -37.42 26.61
N LYS A 212 -2.36 -37.80 27.73
CA LYS A 212 -3.09 -38.18 28.94
C LYS A 212 -3.86 -36.97 29.49
N TYR A 213 -4.93 -37.22 30.18
CA TYR A 213 -5.75 -36.17 30.80
C TYR A 213 -6.22 -35.08 29.83
N ARG A 214 -6.43 -35.43 28.57
CA ARG A 214 -6.67 -34.46 27.48
C ARG A 214 -7.79 -33.46 27.79
N ASP A 215 -8.84 -33.85 28.49
CA ASP A 215 -9.97 -33.01 28.86
C ASP A 215 -9.59 -31.87 29.84
N ASN A 216 -8.51 -32.07 30.59
CA ASN A 216 -7.96 -31.14 31.58
C ASN A 216 -6.64 -30.50 31.11
N VAL A 217 -6.27 -30.73 29.86
CA VAL A 217 -5.05 -30.16 29.25
C VAL A 217 -5.46 -29.20 28.13
N VAL A 218 -4.98 -27.98 28.20
CA VAL A 218 -5.04 -27.00 27.08
C VAL A 218 -3.86 -27.27 26.16
N LEU A 219 -4.13 -27.73 24.94
CA LEU A 219 -3.11 -27.89 23.90
C LEU A 219 -2.93 -26.56 23.19
N SER A 220 -1.77 -25.97 23.35
CA SER A 220 -1.39 -24.67 22.80
C SER A 220 -0.40 -24.81 21.66
N VAL A 221 -0.49 -23.95 20.67
CA VAL A 221 0.49 -23.81 19.59
C VAL A 221 1.11 -22.42 19.62
N HIS A 222 2.41 -22.35 19.31
CA HIS A 222 3.20 -21.11 19.26
C HIS A 222 4.00 -21.07 17.95
N PRO A 223 3.35 -20.71 16.84
CA PRO A 223 4.03 -20.67 15.56
C PRO A 223 4.86 -19.40 15.39
N HIS A 224 6.12 -19.57 14.95
CA HIS A 224 6.89 -18.51 14.32
C HIS A 224 6.62 -18.43 12.81
N ASN A 225 7.23 -17.48 12.13
CA ASN A 225 6.96 -17.20 10.71
C ASN A 225 8.19 -17.34 9.80
N ASP A 226 9.15 -18.18 10.19
CA ASP A 226 10.45 -18.33 9.50
C ASP A 226 10.34 -18.76 8.02
N ARG A 227 9.24 -19.41 7.64
CA ARG A 227 8.95 -19.81 6.25
C ARG A 227 7.75 -19.04 5.66
N GLY A 228 7.25 -18.03 6.32
CA GLY A 228 6.04 -17.33 5.92
C GLY A 228 4.75 -18.15 6.07
N CYS A 229 4.75 -19.16 6.94
CA CYS A 229 3.64 -20.10 7.12
C CYS A 229 3.01 -20.03 8.52
N GLY A 230 3.32 -19.01 9.32
CA GLY A 230 2.83 -18.91 10.71
C GLY A 230 1.32 -18.96 10.83
N ILE A 231 0.59 -18.26 9.94
CA ILE A 231 -0.88 -18.31 9.88
C ILE A 231 -1.38 -19.71 9.57
N SER A 232 -0.83 -20.37 8.53
CA SER A 232 -1.25 -21.72 8.14
C SER A 232 -0.94 -22.77 9.21
N ASP A 233 0.20 -22.62 9.93
CA ASP A 233 0.53 -23.50 11.04
C ASP A 233 -0.49 -23.34 12.17
N ALA A 234 -0.94 -22.12 12.48
CA ALA A 234 -1.95 -21.86 13.48
C ALA A 234 -3.33 -22.39 13.06
N GLU A 235 -3.80 -22.04 11.85
CA GLU A 235 -5.11 -22.50 11.33
C GLU A 235 -5.18 -24.03 11.33
N PHE A 236 -4.19 -24.70 10.77
CA PHE A 236 -4.15 -26.16 10.72
C PHE A 236 -3.96 -26.79 12.11
N GLY A 237 -3.20 -26.12 12.99
CA GLY A 237 -3.07 -26.52 14.38
C GLY A 237 -4.41 -26.53 15.12
N ILE A 238 -5.23 -25.49 14.93
CA ILE A 238 -6.59 -25.42 15.50
C ILE A 238 -7.48 -26.52 14.91
N LEU A 239 -7.47 -26.71 13.59
CA LEU A 239 -8.22 -27.80 12.95
C LEU A 239 -7.80 -29.17 13.48
N ALA A 240 -6.51 -29.35 13.80
CA ALA A 240 -5.92 -30.56 14.32
C ALA A 240 -6.15 -30.78 15.84
N GLY A 241 -6.83 -29.84 16.52
CA GLY A 241 -7.24 -30.01 17.91
C GLY A 241 -6.46 -29.18 18.93
N ALA A 242 -5.72 -28.14 18.50
CA ALA A 242 -5.21 -27.14 19.43
C ALA A 242 -6.38 -26.31 19.99
N ASP A 243 -6.33 -26.04 21.30
CA ASP A 243 -7.32 -25.24 22.00
C ASP A 243 -6.92 -23.76 22.09
N ARG A 244 -5.62 -23.48 21.95
CA ARG A 244 -5.00 -22.19 22.27
C ARG A 244 -3.92 -21.84 21.27
N VAL A 245 -3.79 -20.54 20.98
CA VAL A 245 -2.73 -19.99 20.10
C VAL A 245 -2.00 -18.87 20.84
N GLU A 246 -0.68 -18.96 20.84
CA GLU A 246 0.22 -17.86 21.23
C GLU A 246 0.72 -17.13 19.97
N GLY A 247 0.70 -15.81 19.99
CA GLY A 247 1.18 -14.97 18.91
C GLY A 247 1.28 -13.51 19.30
N THR A 248 1.53 -12.66 18.34
CA THR A 248 1.70 -11.21 18.55
C THR A 248 0.84 -10.40 17.60
N LEU A 249 0.59 -9.16 17.94
CA LEU A 249 -0.01 -8.19 17.01
C LEU A 249 0.95 -7.96 15.84
N PHE A 250 0.42 -8.05 14.63
CA PHE A 250 1.16 -7.84 13.37
C PHE A 250 2.39 -8.73 13.19
N GLY A 251 2.49 -9.82 13.96
CA GLY A 251 3.51 -10.85 13.78
C GLY A 251 4.91 -10.48 14.28
N ASN A 252 5.06 -9.54 15.21
CA ASN A 252 6.35 -9.21 15.81
C ASN A 252 6.97 -10.40 16.56
N GLY A 253 8.28 -10.46 16.60
CA GLY A 253 9.02 -11.50 17.32
C GLY A 253 10.40 -11.79 16.73
N GLU A 254 11.08 -12.73 17.35
CA GLU A 254 12.42 -13.16 16.95
C GLU A 254 12.50 -13.57 15.47
N ARG A 255 13.61 -13.22 14.81
CA ARG A 255 13.94 -13.52 13.41
C ARG A 255 12.92 -12.94 12.43
N THR A 256 11.92 -13.72 12.01
CA THR A 256 10.84 -13.35 11.08
C THR A 256 9.51 -13.11 11.78
N GLY A 257 9.51 -13.17 13.12
CA GLY A 257 8.35 -12.93 13.97
C GLY A 257 7.55 -14.17 14.33
N ASN A 258 6.49 -13.94 15.10
CA ASN A 258 5.48 -14.91 15.53
C ASN A 258 4.31 -14.95 14.53
N VAL A 259 3.34 -15.83 14.76
CA VAL A 259 2.07 -15.75 14.06
C VAL A 259 1.38 -14.41 14.35
N ASP A 260 0.90 -13.77 13.30
CA ASP A 260 0.13 -12.53 13.41
C ASP A 260 -1.30 -12.83 13.85
N ILE A 261 -1.62 -12.50 15.12
CA ILE A 261 -2.96 -12.71 15.70
C ILE A 261 -4.01 -11.86 14.99
N VAL A 262 -3.66 -10.64 14.55
CA VAL A 262 -4.62 -9.78 13.83
C VAL A 262 -5.09 -10.47 12.57
N THR A 263 -4.15 -10.93 11.73
CA THR A 263 -4.48 -11.64 10.50
C THR A 263 -5.25 -12.93 10.77
N LEU A 264 -4.84 -13.72 11.75
CA LEU A 264 -5.50 -15.00 12.09
C LEU A 264 -6.94 -14.78 12.59
N ALA A 265 -7.15 -13.79 13.46
CA ALA A 265 -8.47 -13.45 13.97
C ALA A 265 -9.41 -12.93 12.87
N MET A 266 -8.89 -12.06 12.00
CA MET A 266 -9.69 -11.53 10.88
C MET A 266 -10.00 -12.57 9.82
N ASN A 267 -9.13 -13.58 9.60
CA ASN A 267 -9.44 -14.73 8.77
C ASN A 267 -10.66 -15.49 9.33
N MET A 268 -10.78 -15.63 10.66
CA MET A 268 -11.95 -16.24 11.28
C MET A 268 -13.22 -15.42 11.04
N VAL A 269 -13.14 -14.08 11.16
CA VAL A 269 -14.27 -13.18 10.87
C VAL A 269 -14.76 -13.38 9.43
N CYS A 270 -13.84 -13.47 8.45
CA CYS A 270 -14.20 -13.72 7.05
C CYS A 270 -14.92 -15.08 6.84
N HIS A 271 -14.79 -16.01 7.76
CA HIS A 271 -15.49 -17.30 7.77
C HIS A 271 -16.70 -17.33 8.72
N GLY A 272 -17.10 -16.19 9.29
CA GLY A 272 -18.27 -16.08 10.16
C GLY A 272 -18.03 -16.56 11.59
N VAL A 273 -16.78 -16.67 12.03
CA VAL A 273 -16.41 -17.04 13.39
C VAL A 273 -15.98 -15.80 14.16
N ASP A 274 -16.68 -15.49 15.24
CA ASP A 274 -16.32 -14.40 16.15
C ASP A 274 -15.02 -14.74 16.90
N PRO A 275 -13.92 -14.02 16.68
CA PRO A 275 -12.64 -14.29 17.33
C PRO A 275 -12.62 -13.90 18.82
N LYS A 276 -13.64 -13.21 19.33
CA LYS A 276 -13.67 -12.63 20.68
C LYS A 276 -12.54 -11.61 20.94
N LEU A 277 -11.98 -11.05 19.89
CA LEU A 277 -11.01 -9.96 19.90
C LEU A 277 -11.60 -8.80 19.09
N ASP A 278 -11.48 -7.58 19.59
CA ASP A 278 -12.00 -6.38 18.96
C ASP A 278 -10.93 -5.66 18.16
N PHE A 279 -11.05 -5.73 16.83
CA PHE A 279 -10.25 -4.99 15.87
C PHE A 279 -11.07 -3.95 15.10
N SER A 280 -12.22 -3.53 15.64
CA SER A 280 -13.10 -2.53 15.01
C SER A 280 -12.44 -1.16 14.82
N ASN A 281 -11.30 -0.90 15.45
CA ASN A 281 -10.47 0.29 15.21
C ASN A 281 -9.00 -0.11 14.97
N ILE A 282 -8.78 -0.88 13.92
CA ILE A 282 -7.46 -1.44 13.59
C ILE A 282 -6.38 -0.37 13.37
N SER A 283 -6.77 0.81 12.87
CA SER A 283 -5.84 1.93 12.62
C SER A 283 -5.26 2.47 13.92
N GLU A 284 -6.06 2.67 14.95
CA GLU A 284 -5.60 3.13 16.26
C GLU A 284 -4.71 2.08 16.95
N ILE A 285 -5.09 0.79 16.85
CA ILE A 285 -4.28 -0.31 17.38
C ILE A 285 -2.90 -0.33 16.71
N ARG A 286 -2.87 -0.17 15.37
CA ARG A 286 -1.62 -0.09 14.60
C ARG A 286 -0.76 1.11 15.01
N GLU A 287 -1.34 2.31 15.13
CA GLU A 287 -0.62 3.51 15.55
C GLU A 287 0.00 3.36 16.94
N LYS A 288 -0.75 2.82 17.89
CA LYS A 288 -0.25 2.51 19.24
C LYS A 288 0.88 1.48 19.19
N TYR A 289 0.68 0.39 18.44
CA TYR A 289 1.69 -0.63 18.24
C TYR A 289 2.99 -0.05 17.66
N GLU A 290 2.91 0.72 16.56
CA GLU A 290 4.08 1.35 15.92
C GLU A 290 4.79 2.34 16.87
N ARG A 291 4.03 3.09 17.66
CA ARG A 291 4.57 4.02 18.67
C ARG A 291 5.35 3.29 19.76
N PHE A 292 4.83 2.19 20.28
CA PHE A 292 5.46 1.45 21.38
C PHE A 292 6.64 0.59 20.94
N THR A 293 6.54 0.01 19.75
CA THR A 293 7.56 -0.93 19.27
C THR A 293 8.64 -0.26 18.40
N GLY A 294 8.38 0.94 17.90
CA GLY A 294 9.21 1.59 16.88
C GLY A 294 9.18 0.88 15.53
N MET A 295 8.37 -0.18 15.38
CA MET A 295 8.28 -0.99 14.17
C MET A 295 7.08 -0.57 13.32
N ARG A 296 7.29 -0.42 12.01
CA ARG A 296 6.20 -0.12 11.07
C ARG A 296 5.50 -1.39 10.61
N VAL A 297 4.19 -1.34 10.58
CA VAL A 297 3.36 -2.35 9.91
C VAL A 297 3.47 -2.16 8.39
N TYR A 298 3.79 -3.23 7.68
CA TYR A 298 3.97 -3.18 6.22
C TYR A 298 2.65 -2.79 5.52
N GLU A 299 2.74 -1.94 4.49
CA GLU A 299 1.57 -1.36 3.81
C GLU A 299 0.61 -2.39 3.20
N ARG A 300 1.03 -3.63 3.02
CA ARG A 300 0.22 -4.75 2.50
C ARG A 300 -0.02 -5.84 3.54
N THR A 301 0.20 -5.56 4.82
CA THR A 301 -0.19 -6.47 5.89
C THR A 301 -1.70 -6.69 5.84
N PRO A 302 -2.18 -7.94 5.83
CA PRO A 302 -3.61 -8.22 5.73
C PRO A 302 -4.44 -7.41 6.73
N TYR A 303 -5.55 -6.85 6.29
CA TYR A 303 -6.52 -6.06 7.05
C TYR A 303 -6.01 -4.74 7.65
N ALA A 304 -4.72 -4.60 7.96
CA ALA A 304 -4.17 -3.47 8.71
C ALA A 304 -3.32 -2.50 7.86
N GLY A 305 -2.72 -2.97 6.78
CA GLY A 305 -1.82 -2.18 5.94
C GLY A 305 -2.55 -1.04 5.21
N ASP A 306 -1.84 0.02 4.88
CA ASP A 306 -2.42 1.21 4.23
C ASP A 306 -3.04 0.91 2.85
N LEU A 307 -2.55 -0.12 2.14
CA LEU A 307 -2.95 -0.42 0.77
C LEU A 307 -3.95 -1.59 0.64
N VAL A 308 -4.44 -2.14 1.75
CA VAL A 308 -5.25 -3.38 1.69
C VAL A 308 -6.70 -3.15 1.28
N PHE A 309 -7.22 -1.94 1.50
CA PHE A 309 -8.56 -1.53 1.06
C PHE A 309 -8.53 -0.56 -0.13
N THR A 310 -7.45 -0.61 -0.91
CA THR A 310 -7.25 0.21 -2.10
C THR A 310 -7.13 -0.68 -3.33
N ALA A 311 -7.82 -0.35 -4.41
CA ALA A 311 -7.67 -1.04 -5.69
C ALA A 311 -6.99 -0.12 -6.71
N PHE A 312 -5.97 -0.64 -7.41
CA PHE A 312 -5.21 0.11 -8.42
C PHE A 312 -5.67 -0.16 -9.86
N SER A 313 -6.35 -1.28 -10.09
CA SER A 313 -6.90 -1.64 -11.39
C SER A 313 -8.28 -1.02 -11.57
N GLY A 314 -8.51 -0.29 -12.66
CA GLY A 314 -9.82 0.30 -12.96
C GLY A 314 -10.95 -0.71 -13.05
N SER A 315 -10.68 -1.95 -13.48
CA SER A 315 -11.68 -3.02 -13.49
C SER A 315 -12.06 -3.49 -12.08
N HIS A 316 -11.10 -3.51 -11.15
CA HIS A 316 -11.36 -3.84 -9.74
C HIS A 316 -12.16 -2.72 -9.07
N GLN A 317 -11.77 -1.47 -9.30
CA GLN A 317 -12.47 -0.28 -8.77
C GLN A 317 -13.93 -0.23 -9.23
N ASP A 318 -14.18 -0.44 -10.53
CA ASP A 318 -15.52 -0.48 -11.10
C ASP A 318 -16.36 -1.62 -10.50
N ALA A 319 -15.76 -2.81 -10.31
CA ALA A 319 -16.43 -3.94 -9.69
C ALA A 319 -16.76 -3.70 -8.21
N ILE A 320 -15.83 -3.12 -7.43
CA ILE A 320 -16.06 -2.76 -6.02
C ILE A 320 -17.17 -1.71 -5.94
N SER A 321 -17.10 -0.64 -6.72
CA SER A 321 -18.12 0.42 -6.75
C SER A 321 -19.50 -0.12 -7.07
N LYS A 322 -19.61 -1.00 -8.07
CA LYS A 322 -20.88 -1.67 -8.41
C LYS A 322 -21.36 -2.59 -7.30
N GLY A 323 -20.44 -3.33 -6.66
CA GLY A 323 -20.77 -4.19 -5.52
C GLY A 323 -21.28 -3.41 -4.32
N MET A 324 -20.64 -2.29 -3.97
CA MET A 324 -21.09 -1.38 -2.92
C MET A 324 -22.48 -0.81 -3.24
N ALA A 325 -22.67 -0.26 -4.44
CA ALA A 325 -23.97 0.29 -4.86
C ALA A 325 -25.07 -0.78 -4.89
N TRP A 326 -24.76 -2.04 -5.26
CA TRP A 326 -25.68 -3.15 -5.21
C TRP A 326 -26.14 -3.44 -3.78
N ARG A 327 -25.21 -3.40 -2.84
CA ARG A 327 -25.46 -3.62 -1.41
C ARG A 327 -26.26 -2.47 -0.80
N GLU A 328 -25.90 -1.22 -1.08
CA GLU A 328 -26.64 -0.03 -0.65
C GLU A 328 -28.09 -0.01 -1.16
N ALA A 329 -28.33 -0.54 -2.35
CA ALA A 329 -29.66 -0.73 -2.90
C ALA A 329 -30.47 -1.89 -2.24
N GLY A 330 -29.93 -2.53 -1.20
CA GLY A 330 -30.57 -3.63 -0.47
C GLY A 330 -30.74 -4.92 -1.28
N LYS A 331 -29.92 -5.11 -2.33
CA LYS A 331 -29.99 -6.26 -3.23
C LYS A 331 -29.11 -7.43 -2.78
N SER A 332 -28.11 -7.19 -1.95
CA SER A 332 -27.39 -8.21 -1.18
C SER A 332 -28.20 -8.54 0.07
N GLY A 333 -28.20 -9.80 0.50
CA GLY A 333 -28.68 -10.16 1.83
C GLY A 333 -27.73 -9.66 2.93
N ASP A 334 -27.80 -10.27 4.12
CA ASP A 334 -26.93 -9.89 5.25
C ASP A 334 -25.46 -10.25 5.02
N ARG A 335 -25.20 -11.17 4.08
CA ARG A 335 -23.85 -11.68 3.79
C ARG A 335 -23.02 -10.64 3.02
N TRP A 336 -21.75 -10.48 3.40
CA TRP A 336 -20.80 -9.69 2.65
C TRP A 336 -20.40 -10.39 1.34
N ASP A 337 -20.56 -9.69 0.20
CA ASP A 337 -20.34 -10.24 -1.14
C ASP A 337 -19.75 -9.22 -2.14
N VAL A 338 -19.13 -8.14 -1.62
CA VAL A 338 -18.51 -7.14 -2.49
C VAL A 338 -17.25 -7.72 -3.16
N PRO A 339 -17.17 -7.69 -4.51
CA PRO A 339 -16.01 -8.21 -5.22
C PRO A 339 -14.69 -7.59 -4.75
N TYR A 340 -13.62 -8.41 -4.67
CA TYR A 340 -12.27 -8.02 -4.29
C TYR A 340 -12.07 -7.51 -2.85
N LEU A 341 -13.11 -7.45 -2.05
CA LEU A 341 -13.02 -7.11 -0.64
C LEU A 341 -13.47 -8.31 0.20
N PRO A 342 -12.54 -9.01 0.87
CA PRO A 342 -12.89 -10.19 1.69
C PRO A 342 -13.69 -9.84 2.94
N LEU A 343 -13.66 -8.58 3.36
CA LEU A 343 -14.23 -8.02 4.56
C LEU A 343 -14.81 -6.64 4.25
N ASP A 344 -15.87 -6.24 4.96
CA ASP A 344 -16.30 -4.83 4.99
C ASP A 344 -15.25 -3.99 5.71
N PRO A 345 -14.62 -3.00 5.06
CA PRO A 345 -13.64 -2.14 5.71
C PRO A 345 -14.18 -1.46 6.98
N LYS A 346 -15.48 -1.20 7.07
CA LYS A 346 -16.13 -0.58 8.24
C LYS A 346 -16.07 -1.45 9.48
N ASP A 347 -16.00 -2.78 9.33
CA ASP A 347 -15.89 -3.70 10.46
C ASP A 347 -14.55 -3.60 11.20
N VAL A 348 -13.55 -2.98 10.56
CA VAL A 348 -12.24 -2.68 11.15
C VAL A 348 -11.99 -1.17 11.33
N GLY A 349 -13.05 -0.36 11.26
CA GLY A 349 -12.98 1.10 11.43
C GLY A 349 -12.30 1.83 10.27
N ARG A 350 -12.32 1.23 9.06
CA ARG A 350 -11.78 1.82 7.83
C ARG A 350 -12.86 2.00 6.78
N GLU A 351 -12.53 2.69 5.73
CA GLU A 351 -13.36 2.81 4.54
C GLU A 351 -12.61 2.23 3.33
N TYR A 352 -13.37 1.89 2.29
CA TYR A 352 -12.74 1.62 1.00
C TYR A 352 -12.17 2.94 0.47
N GLU A 353 -10.86 2.98 0.33
CA GLU A 353 -10.13 4.18 -0.08
C GLU A 353 -10.19 4.34 -1.60
N SER A 354 -11.34 4.82 -2.08
CA SER A 354 -11.54 5.18 -3.50
C SER A 354 -10.64 6.34 -3.93
N ASP A 355 -10.28 7.20 -2.98
CA ASP A 355 -9.59 8.46 -3.24
C ASP A 355 -8.07 8.33 -3.42
N VAL A 356 -7.49 7.18 -3.04
CA VAL A 356 -6.09 6.84 -3.31
C VAL A 356 -5.97 6.17 -4.69
N ILE A 357 -6.62 6.74 -5.71
CA ILE A 357 -6.41 6.29 -7.07
C ILE A 357 -5.07 6.83 -7.55
N ARG A 358 -4.05 6.03 -7.35
CA ARG A 358 -2.73 6.26 -7.91
C ARG A 358 -2.72 5.71 -9.34
N ILE A 359 -2.76 6.59 -10.32
CA ILE A 359 -2.70 6.20 -11.74
C ILE A 359 -1.25 5.91 -12.09
N ASN A 360 -0.97 4.64 -12.33
CA ASN A 360 0.30 4.17 -12.87
C ASN A 360 0.11 3.66 -14.32
N SER A 361 1.19 3.25 -14.95
CA SER A 361 1.24 2.73 -16.32
C SER A 361 0.31 1.53 -16.60
N GLN A 362 -0.20 0.87 -15.56
CA GLN A 362 -1.11 -0.28 -15.67
C GLN A 362 -2.58 0.08 -15.38
N SER A 363 -2.85 1.32 -14.96
CA SER A 363 -4.22 1.78 -14.70
C SER A 363 -5.00 1.87 -16.00
N GLY A 364 -6.18 1.24 -16.05
CA GLY A 364 -7.04 1.23 -17.23
C GLY A 364 -7.69 2.60 -17.52
N LYS A 365 -8.29 2.73 -18.71
CA LYS A 365 -8.97 3.94 -19.22
C LYS A 365 -10.02 4.52 -18.26
N GLY A 366 -10.68 3.68 -17.46
CA GLY A 366 -11.69 4.10 -16.49
C GLY A 366 -11.15 4.81 -15.26
N GLY A 367 -9.91 4.51 -14.84
CA GLY A 367 -9.35 5.09 -13.62
C GLY A 367 -9.14 6.61 -13.70
N VAL A 368 -8.65 7.12 -14.83
CA VAL A 368 -8.45 8.58 -15.04
C VAL A 368 -9.79 9.33 -15.00
N ALA A 369 -10.80 8.81 -15.70
CA ALA A 369 -12.12 9.42 -15.73
C ALA A 369 -12.78 9.43 -14.35
N PHE A 370 -12.60 8.35 -13.57
CA PHE A 370 -13.11 8.28 -12.20
C PHE A 370 -12.43 9.32 -11.29
N VAL A 371 -11.09 9.47 -11.36
CA VAL A 371 -10.37 10.53 -10.59
C VAL A 371 -10.89 11.92 -10.91
N LEU A 372 -11.03 12.22 -12.22
CA LEU A 372 -11.52 13.52 -12.65
C LEU A 372 -12.96 13.79 -12.17
N LYS A 373 -13.82 12.75 -12.16
CA LYS A 373 -15.20 12.87 -11.68
C LYS A 373 -15.25 13.05 -10.16
N GLN A 374 -14.58 12.20 -9.39
CA GLN A 374 -14.67 12.19 -7.92
C GLN A 374 -14.00 13.41 -7.28
N ASN A 375 -12.80 13.79 -7.75
CA ASN A 375 -12.02 14.84 -7.09
C ASN A 375 -12.30 16.24 -7.66
N PHE A 376 -12.78 16.32 -8.92
CA PHE A 376 -12.93 17.60 -9.60
C PHE A 376 -14.31 17.80 -10.24
N GLY A 377 -15.23 16.86 -10.04
CA GLY A 377 -16.58 16.92 -10.58
C GLY A 377 -16.70 16.83 -12.11
N MET A 378 -15.63 16.35 -12.79
CA MET A 378 -15.54 16.32 -14.25
C MET A 378 -16.06 14.99 -14.80
N ASP A 379 -17.32 14.90 -15.18
CA ASP A 379 -17.94 13.71 -15.77
C ASP A 379 -17.74 13.70 -17.30
N LEU A 380 -16.67 13.05 -17.73
CA LEU A 380 -16.27 13.04 -19.13
C LEU A 380 -17.25 12.23 -20.00
N PRO A 381 -17.56 12.65 -21.25
CA PRO A 381 -18.22 11.83 -22.24
C PRO A 381 -17.47 10.51 -22.51
N ASP A 382 -18.18 9.42 -22.76
CA ASP A 382 -17.57 8.07 -22.86
C ASP A 382 -16.44 7.96 -23.89
N LYS A 383 -16.57 8.62 -25.03
CA LYS A 383 -15.52 8.65 -26.06
C LYS A 383 -14.31 9.46 -25.61
N MET A 384 -14.51 10.51 -24.82
CA MET A 384 -13.42 11.35 -24.32
C MET A 384 -12.61 10.64 -23.24
N LYS A 385 -13.26 9.80 -22.39
CA LYS A 385 -12.59 8.99 -21.35
C LYS A 385 -11.41 8.19 -21.91
N GLU A 386 -11.56 7.68 -23.12
CA GLU A 386 -10.53 6.89 -23.77
C GLU A 386 -9.32 7.75 -24.18
N GLU A 387 -9.55 8.90 -24.82
CA GLU A 387 -8.49 9.82 -25.26
C GLU A 387 -7.69 10.38 -24.07
N VAL A 388 -8.41 10.87 -23.06
CA VAL A 388 -7.81 11.40 -21.82
C VAL A 388 -7.02 10.32 -21.09
N GLY A 389 -7.56 9.10 -21.03
CA GLY A 389 -6.87 7.96 -20.42
C GLY A 389 -5.52 7.66 -21.10
N TYR A 390 -5.47 7.66 -22.44
CA TYR A 390 -4.22 7.46 -23.18
C TYR A 390 -3.23 8.61 -23.00
N LEU A 391 -3.71 9.85 -22.98
CA LEU A 391 -2.86 11.02 -22.77
C LEU A 391 -2.16 10.94 -21.40
N VAL A 392 -2.94 10.76 -20.33
CA VAL A 392 -2.42 10.69 -18.95
C VAL A 392 -1.47 9.51 -18.78
N LYS A 393 -1.86 8.34 -19.32
CA LYS A 393 -0.98 7.16 -19.33
C LYS A 393 0.34 7.45 -20.03
N GLY A 394 0.33 8.06 -21.21
CA GLY A 394 1.53 8.43 -21.94
C GLY A 394 2.45 9.40 -21.18
N VAL A 395 1.90 10.25 -20.31
CA VAL A 395 2.69 11.12 -19.42
C VAL A 395 3.28 10.32 -18.25
N SER A 396 2.49 9.44 -17.62
CA SER A 396 2.94 8.57 -16.54
C SER A 396 4.06 7.63 -17.00
N ASP A 397 3.91 6.99 -18.16
CA ASP A 397 4.91 6.10 -18.74
C ASP A 397 6.25 6.81 -18.99
N ARG A 398 6.20 8.03 -19.51
CA ARG A 398 7.41 8.83 -19.76
C ARG A 398 8.12 9.32 -18.50
N ARG A 399 7.36 9.56 -17.43
CA ARG A 399 7.92 10.04 -16.15
C ARG A 399 8.37 8.91 -15.25
N HIS A 400 7.95 7.66 -15.52
CA HIS A 400 8.12 6.50 -14.65
C HIS A 400 7.68 6.77 -13.20
N GLN A 401 6.68 7.62 -13.04
CA GLN A 401 6.16 8.05 -11.76
C GLN A 401 4.64 7.98 -11.76
N GLU A 402 4.12 7.69 -10.60
CA GLU A 402 2.72 7.78 -10.29
C GLU A 402 2.26 9.24 -10.31
N LEU A 403 1.05 9.47 -10.82
CA LEU A 403 0.47 10.80 -10.92
C LEU A 403 -0.58 11.01 -9.83
N SER A 404 -0.45 12.10 -9.07
CA SER A 404 -1.48 12.51 -8.12
C SER A 404 -2.75 13.00 -8.84
N PRO A 405 -3.92 13.02 -8.17
CA PRO A 405 -5.16 13.58 -8.73
C PRO A 405 -4.97 14.99 -9.33
N GLU A 406 -4.24 15.85 -8.64
CA GLU A 406 -3.95 17.23 -9.08
C GLU A 406 -3.05 17.25 -10.33
N ALA A 407 -2.09 16.32 -10.41
CA ALA A 407 -1.25 16.19 -11.60
C ALA A 407 -2.05 15.72 -12.81
N ILE A 408 -3.01 14.81 -12.62
CA ILE A 408 -3.93 14.34 -13.65
C ILE A 408 -4.84 15.47 -14.11
N TYR A 409 -5.44 16.21 -13.18
CA TYR A 409 -6.29 17.36 -13.50
C TYR A 409 -5.52 18.42 -14.26
N ARG A 410 -4.28 18.72 -13.87
CA ARG A 410 -3.43 19.69 -14.57
C ARG A 410 -3.13 19.27 -16.00
N ILE A 411 -2.82 17.96 -16.22
CA ILE A 411 -2.62 17.43 -17.58
C ILE A 411 -3.91 17.57 -18.41
N PHE A 412 -5.06 17.26 -17.80
CA PHE A 412 -6.36 17.42 -18.44
C PHE A 412 -6.65 18.89 -18.77
N GLU A 413 -6.44 19.79 -17.82
CA GLU A 413 -6.63 21.23 -17.96
C GLU A 413 -5.75 21.81 -19.08
N GLU A 414 -4.46 21.52 -19.09
CA GLU A 414 -3.48 21.98 -20.08
C GLU A 414 -3.80 21.51 -21.51
N HIS A 415 -4.51 20.39 -21.68
CA HIS A 415 -4.75 19.81 -22.99
C HIS A 415 -6.17 19.98 -23.52
N TYR A 416 -7.12 20.33 -22.65
CA TYR A 416 -8.52 20.35 -23.06
C TYR A 416 -9.31 21.59 -22.59
N VAL A 417 -8.97 22.21 -21.44
CA VAL A 417 -9.84 23.19 -20.79
C VAL A 417 -9.51 24.62 -21.22
N ASN A 418 -10.49 25.32 -21.69
CA ASN A 418 -10.44 26.76 -22.03
C ASN A 418 -9.23 27.15 -22.91
N LEU A 419 -8.86 26.30 -23.86
CA LEU A 419 -7.72 26.54 -24.74
C LEU A 419 -8.01 27.69 -25.70
N CYS A 420 -7.13 28.67 -25.75
CA CYS A 420 -7.24 29.88 -26.58
C CYS A 420 -5.91 30.31 -27.22
N ASP A 421 -4.99 29.35 -27.46
CA ASP A 421 -3.61 29.61 -27.90
C ASP A 421 -3.52 30.19 -29.32
N VAL A 422 -4.46 29.82 -30.18
CA VAL A 422 -4.50 30.26 -31.59
C VAL A 422 -5.41 31.46 -31.73
N PHE A 423 -6.60 31.37 -31.18
CA PHE A 423 -7.58 32.46 -31.19
C PHE A 423 -8.47 32.40 -29.94
N GLN A 424 -9.10 33.53 -29.63
CA GLN A 424 -10.13 33.62 -28.59
C GLN A 424 -11.34 34.42 -29.09
N ILE A 425 -12.48 34.21 -28.43
CA ILE A 425 -13.68 35.04 -28.64
C ILE A 425 -13.81 35.96 -27.43
N SER A 426 -13.61 37.25 -27.62
CA SER A 426 -13.64 38.25 -26.53
C SER A 426 -15.02 38.83 -26.25
N GLU A 427 -15.89 38.83 -27.24
CA GLU A 427 -17.27 39.33 -27.11
C GLU A 427 -18.20 38.45 -27.94
N CYS A 428 -19.38 38.11 -27.39
CA CYS A 428 -20.40 37.34 -28.10
C CYS A 428 -21.80 37.81 -27.71
N HIS A 429 -22.59 38.26 -28.68
CA HIS A 429 -23.98 38.69 -28.51
C HIS A 429 -24.89 37.87 -29.39
N PHE A 430 -26.07 37.53 -28.88
CA PHE A 430 -27.06 36.75 -29.60
C PHE A 430 -28.36 37.53 -29.78
N GLU A 431 -28.91 37.51 -30.99
CA GLU A 431 -30.23 38.00 -31.30
C GLU A 431 -31.10 36.88 -31.87
N GLN A 432 -32.36 36.81 -31.45
CA GLN A 432 -33.32 35.85 -31.99
C GLN A 432 -34.20 36.53 -33.03
N LYS A 433 -34.01 36.13 -34.32
CA LYS A 433 -34.83 36.52 -35.45
C LYS A 433 -35.35 35.26 -36.16
N ASP A 434 -35.18 35.09 -37.46
CA ASP A 434 -35.44 33.83 -38.15
C ASP A 434 -34.25 32.88 -37.96
N GLY A 435 -34.10 32.29 -36.73
CA GLY A 435 -32.95 31.59 -36.23
C GLY A 435 -32.19 32.35 -35.14
N ILE A 436 -31.03 31.87 -34.70
CA ILE A 436 -30.13 32.59 -33.78
C ILE A 436 -29.02 33.26 -34.58
N THR A 437 -28.98 34.58 -34.51
CA THR A 437 -27.88 35.38 -35.06
C THR A 437 -26.86 35.64 -33.95
N SER A 438 -25.59 35.27 -34.19
CA SER A 438 -24.47 35.61 -33.31
C SER A 438 -23.65 36.75 -33.90
N ARG A 439 -23.33 37.75 -33.08
CA ARG A 439 -22.35 38.78 -33.38
C ARG A 439 -21.19 38.62 -32.40
N LEU A 440 -20.05 38.23 -32.87
CA LEU A 440 -18.90 37.90 -32.01
C LEU A 440 -17.62 38.58 -32.50
N VAL A 441 -16.67 38.78 -31.58
CA VAL A 441 -15.36 39.35 -31.87
C VAL A 441 -14.32 38.23 -31.71
N ILE A 442 -13.67 37.83 -32.82
CA ILE A 442 -12.54 36.90 -32.84
C ILE A 442 -11.25 37.72 -32.71
N GLU A 443 -10.43 37.32 -31.74
CA GLU A 443 -9.06 37.82 -31.57
C GLU A 443 -8.08 36.73 -32.05
N HIS A 444 -7.32 37.03 -33.09
CA HIS A 444 -6.34 36.15 -33.71
C HIS A 444 -5.14 36.96 -34.21
N ASN A 445 -3.91 36.55 -33.88
CA ASN A 445 -2.66 37.23 -34.26
C ASN A 445 -2.66 38.74 -33.90
N LYS A 446 -3.20 39.12 -32.75
CA LYS A 446 -3.36 40.52 -32.29
C LYS A 446 -4.32 41.36 -33.10
N GLU A 447 -5.04 40.80 -34.08
CA GLU A 447 -6.13 41.45 -34.80
C GLU A 447 -7.47 41.08 -34.14
N ARG A 448 -8.37 42.08 -34.09
CA ARG A 448 -9.78 41.91 -33.65
C ARG A 448 -10.70 42.04 -34.84
N ARG A 449 -11.54 41.02 -35.10
CA ARG A 449 -12.53 41.07 -36.20
C ARG A 449 -13.92 40.69 -35.68
N THR A 450 -14.87 41.53 -35.98
CA THR A 450 -16.29 41.26 -35.70
C THR A 450 -16.86 40.43 -36.85
N ILE A 451 -17.56 39.34 -36.47
CA ILE A 451 -18.23 38.44 -37.43
C ILE A 451 -19.68 38.29 -37.00
N GLU A 452 -20.56 38.28 -37.97
CA GLU A 452 -21.99 38.04 -37.77
C GLU A 452 -22.41 36.81 -38.59
N THR A 453 -23.01 35.83 -37.94
CA THR A 453 -23.47 34.59 -38.57
C THR A 453 -24.78 34.13 -37.94
N THR A 454 -25.51 33.30 -38.69
CA THR A 454 -26.76 32.67 -38.21
C THR A 454 -26.58 31.17 -38.04
N GLY A 455 -27.34 30.58 -37.12
CA GLY A 455 -27.38 29.13 -36.90
C GLY A 455 -28.73 28.70 -36.33
N ASN A 456 -28.93 27.38 -36.27
CA ASN A 456 -30.15 26.80 -35.67
C ASN A 456 -30.18 26.95 -34.13
N GLY A 457 -29.00 27.13 -33.52
CA GLY A 457 -28.81 27.39 -32.09
C GLY A 457 -27.57 28.27 -31.85
N ARG A 458 -27.37 28.71 -30.59
CA ARG A 458 -26.25 29.59 -30.22
C ARG A 458 -24.88 29.00 -30.55
N LEU A 459 -24.66 27.72 -30.20
CA LEU A 459 -23.41 27.05 -30.46
C LEU A 459 -23.16 26.83 -31.96
N ASP A 460 -24.23 26.55 -32.74
CA ASP A 460 -24.16 26.42 -34.19
C ASP A 460 -23.82 27.76 -34.88
N ALA A 461 -24.40 28.87 -34.41
CA ALA A 461 -24.07 30.19 -34.92
C ALA A 461 -22.60 30.57 -34.66
N VAL A 462 -22.08 30.27 -33.46
CA VAL A 462 -20.64 30.47 -33.13
C VAL A 462 -19.73 29.54 -33.98
N SER A 463 -20.14 28.27 -34.16
CA SER A 463 -19.43 27.33 -35.03
C SER A 463 -19.31 27.83 -36.48
N ASN A 464 -20.43 28.38 -37.00
CA ASN A 464 -20.44 28.96 -38.37
C ASN A 464 -19.53 30.17 -38.48
N ALA A 465 -19.41 31.00 -37.44
CA ALA A 465 -18.49 32.12 -37.41
C ALA A 465 -17.02 31.67 -37.45
N ILE A 466 -16.66 30.66 -36.68
CA ILE A 466 -15.31 30.08 -36.67
C ILE A 466 -14.99 29.48 -38.05
N LYS A 467 -15.91 28.69 -38.62
CA LYS A 467 -15.76 28.14 -39.98
C LYS A 467 -15.54 29.22 -41.04
N MET A 468 -16.32 30.30 -40.97
CA MET A 468 -16.24 31.43 -41.89
C MET A 468 -14.93 32.19 -41.74
N TYR A 469 -14.49 32.43 -40.48
CA TYR A 469 -13.27 33.19 -40.22
C TYR A 469 -12.00 32.49 -40.74
N PHE A 470 -11.90 31.18 -40.44
CA PHE A 470 -10.71 30.38 -40.81
C PHE A 470 -10.82 29.71 -42.17
N GLY A 471 -11.96 29.81 -42.87
CA GLY A 471 -12.18 29.16 -44.16
C GLY A 471 -12.13 27.61 -44.06
N ILE A 472 -12.62 27.05 -42.99
CA ILE A 472 -12.55 25.61 -42.67
C ILE A 472 -13.93 24.98 -42.60
N SER A 473 -13.96 23.65 -42.71
CA SER A 473 -15.18 22.84 -42.48
C SER A 473 -14.89 21.74 -41.49
N TYR A 474 -15.75 21.61 -40.50
CA TYR A 474 -15.78 20.52 -39.52
C TYR A 474 -17.22 20.23 -39.12
N GLU A 475 -17.46 19.05 -38.57
CA GLU A 475 -18.73 18.64 -38.01
C GLU A 475 -18.66 18.73 -36.47
N LEU A 476 -19.71 19.22 -35.83
CA LEU A 476 -19.89 19.15 -34.38
C LEU A 476 -20.56 17.82 -34.08
N ALA A 477 -19.81 16.87 -33.51
CA ALA A 477 -20.23 15.48 -33.34
C ALA A 477 -20.85 15.22 -31.98
N VAL A 478 -20.33 15.82 -30.91
CA VAL A 478 -20.83 15.66 -29.54
C VAL A 478 -20.89 17.02 -28.85
N TYR A 479 -21.94 17.21 -28.06
CA TYR A 479 -22.08 18.29 -27.10
C TYR A 479 -22.77 17.76 -25.85
N GLU A 480 -22.11 17.88 -24.70
CA GLU A 480 -22.61 17.53 -23.38
C GLU A 480 -22.24 18.61 -22.37
N GLU A 481 -23.05 18.77 -21.32
CA GLU A 481 -22.80 19.72 -20.26
C GLU A 481 -23.35 19.25 -18.93
N HIS A 482 -22.71 19.65 -17.83
CA HIS A 482 -23.20 19.42 -16.47
C HIS A 482 -22.65 20.45 -15.47
N ALA A 483 -23.26 20.54 -14.29
CA ALA A 483 -22.74 21.31 -13.18
C ALA A 483 -21.59 20.58 -12.48
N ILE A 484 -20.47 21.25 -12.18
CA ILE A 484 -19.30 20.65 -11.52
C ILE A 484 -19.57 20.33 -10.04
N SER A 485 -20.43 21.15 -9.38
CA SER A 485 -20.80 20.99 -7.98
C SER A 485 -22.29 21.30 -7.78
N GLU A 486 -22.82 21.00 -6.62
CA GLU A 486 -24.20 21.34 -6.26
C GLU A 486 -24.29 22.83 -5.81
N GLY A 487 -25.44 23.46 -6.10
CA GLY A 487 -25.75 24.82 -5.65
C GLY A 487 -25.78 25.86 -6.76
N SER A 488 -26.32 27.04 -6.45
CA SER A 488 -26.56 28.13 -7.41
C SER A 488 -25.30 28.87 -7.88
N SER A 489 -24.16 28.66 -7.23
CA SER A 489 -22.85 29.19 -7.60
C SER A 489 -21.94 28.18 -8.27
N SER A 490 -22.49 27.02 -8.68
CA SER A 490 -21.73 25.99 -9.37
C SER A 490 -21.29 26.44 -10.75
N LYS A 491 -20.04 26.12 -11.12
CA LYS A 491 -19.57 26.25 -12.51
C LYS A 491 -20.16 25.16 -13.39
N ALA A 492 -20.37 25.48 -14.65
CA ALA A 492 -20.73 24.51 -15.68
C ALA A 492 -19.48 24.01 -16.40
N ALA A 493 -19.43 22.70 -16.66
CA ALA A 493 -18.49 22.08 -17.58
C ALA A 493 -19.23 21.69 -18.85
N ALA A 494 -18.73 22.15 -19.99
CA ALA A 494 -19.22 21.76 -21.32
C ALA A 494 -18.13 21.01 -22.08
N TYR A 495 -18.54 20.01 -22.86
CA TYR A 495 -17.67 19.15 -23.67
C TYR A 495 -18.12 19.21 -25.11
N VAL A 496 -17.20 19.45 -26.03
CA VAL A 496 -17.46 19.51 -27.45
C VAL A 496 -16.48 18.64 -28.20
N GLU A 497 -17.01 17.74 -29.06
CA GLU A 497 -16.24 17.02 -30.05
C GLU A 497 -16.50 17.60 -31.43
N ILE A 498 -15.44 17.96 -32.15
CA ILE A 498 -15.53 18.31 -33.57
C ILE A 498 -14.73 17.30 -34.40
N ILE A 499 -15.25 17.01 -35.60
CA ILE A 499 -14.60 16.10 -36.56
C ILE A 499 -14.14 16.92 -37.77
N CYS A 500 -12.84 16.88 -38.04
CA CYS A 500 -12.24 17.50 -39.23
C CYS A 500 -11.37 16.48 -39.97
N LYS A 501 -11.62 16.29 -41.27
CA LYS A 501 -10.86 15.34 -42.10
C LYS A 501 -10.78 13.92 -41.52
N GLY A 502 -11.83 13.48 -40.81
CA GLY A 502 -11.90 12.15 -40.16
C GLY A 502 -11.13 12.03 -38.85
N LYS A 503 -10.61 13.10 -38.28
CA LYS A 503 -9.97 13.16 -36.97
C LYS A 503 -10.87 13.87 -35.98
N ASN A 504 -10.88 13.39 -34.74
CA ASN A 504 -11.66 13.92 -33.63
C ASN A 504 -10.84 14.89 -32.80
N TYR A 505 -11.48 15.98 -32.35
CA TYR A 505 -10.85 17.00 -31.51
C TYR A 505 -11.81 17.36 -30.39
N TRP A 506 -11.41 17.05 -29.17
CA TRP A 506 -12.17 17.37 -27.96
C TRP A 506 -11.71 18.70 -27.36
N GLY A 507 -12.68 19.50 -26.91
CA GLY A 507 -12.47 20.68 -26.09
C GLY A 507 -13.42 20.72 -24.93
N VAL A 508 -12.97 21.35 -23.84
CA VAL A 508 -13.74 21.54 -22.60
C VAL A 508 -13.81 23.01 -22.26
N GLY A 509 -14.96 23.46 -21.85
CA GLY A 509 -15.16 24.82 -21.33
C GLY A 509 -15.66 24.77 -19.91
N ILE A 510 -15.10 25.59 -19.03
CA ILE A 510 -15.51 25.73 -17.63
C ILE A 510 -15.78 27.21 -17.37
N ASP A 511 -17.01 27.54 -17.00
CA ASP A 511 -17.43 28.91 -16.66
C ASP A 511 -18.63 28.90 -15.70
N GLU A 512 -18.91 30.02 -15.07
CA GLU A 512 -20.12 30.24 -14.24
C GLU A 512 -21.39 30.32 -15.11
N ASP A 513 -21.24 30.79 -16.36
CA ASP A 513 -22.34 30.83 -17.34
C ASP A 513 -22.24 29.63 -18.30
N ILE A 514 -23.35 28.92 -18.42
CA ILE A 514 -23.44 27.68 -19.24
C ILE A 514 -23.22 27.96 -20.74
N ILE A 515 -23.59 29.16 -21.22
CA ILE A 515 -23.39 29.53 -22.61
C ILE A 515 -21.91 29.84 -22.86
N THR A 516 -21.30 30.55 -21.93
CA THR A 516 -19.86 30.85 -21.97
C THR A 516 -19.03 29.59 -21.91
N SER A 517 -19.37 28.64 -21.02
CA SER A 517 -18.68 27.36 -20.95
C SER A 517 -18.81 26.55 -22.27
N SER A 518 -19.98 26.56 -22.89
CA SER A 518 -20.23 25.89 -24.17
C SER A 518 -19.41 26.49 -25.32
N ILE A 519 -19.33 27.83 -25.37
CA ILE A 519 -18.50 28.53 -26.36
C ILE A 519 -17.02 28.24 -26.12
N ALA A 520 -16.56 28.28 -24.86
CA ALA A 520 -15.18 27.98 -24.50
C ALA A 520 -14.79 26.53 -24.88
N ALA A 521 -15.70 25.56 -24.71
CA ALA A 521 -15.50 24.19 -25.15
C ALA A 521 -15.30 24.10 -26.67
N LEU A 522 -16.14 24.75 -27.45
CA LEU A 522 -16.02 24.79 -28.91
C LEU A 522 -14.73 25.50 -29.35
N VAL A 523 -14.39 26.62 -28.70
CA VAL A 523 -13.12 27.34 -28.97
C VAL A 523 -11.92 26.46 -28.65
N SER A 524 -11.95 25.73 -27.53
CA SER A 524 -10.88 24.78 -27.17
C SER A 524 -10.70 23.68 -28.21
N ALA A 525 -11.78 23.05 -28.65
CA ALA A 525 -11.75 22.03 -29.69
C ALA A 525 -11.21 22.59 -31.02
N ALA A 526 -11.66 23.79 -31.41
CA ALA A 526 -11.20 24.46 -32.63
C ALA A 526 -9.72 24.86 -32.55
N ASN A 527 -9.24 25.35 -31.41
CA ASN A 527 -7.82 25.65 -31.20
C ASN A 527 -6.95 24.40 -31.36
N LYS A 528 -7.33 23.26 -30.77
CA LYS A 528 -6.64 21.97 -30.97
C LYS A 528 -6.61 21.54 -32.43
N MET A 529 -7.74 21.65 -33.12
CA MET A 529 -7.86 21.31 -34.52
C MET A 529 -6.95 22.19 -35.40
N LEU A 530 -7.00 23.52 -35.22
CA LEU A 530 -6.21 24.46 -35.99
C LEU A 530 -4.70 24.24 -35.82
N LYS A 531 -4.27 23.95 -34.58
CA LYS A 531 -2.88 23.54 -34.27
C LYS A 531 -2.50 22.24 -35.01
N SER A 532 -3.30 21.19 -34.83
CA SER A 532 -3.01 19.85 -35.38
C SER A 532 -2.99 19.82 -36.91
N GLU A 533 -3.85 20.58 -37.57
CA GLU A 533 -3.95 20.63 -39.02
C GLU A 533 -2.99 21.66 -39.66
N ASN A 534 -2.09 22.29 -38.87
CA ASN A 534 -1.13 23.30 -39.30
C ASN A 534 -1.76 24.50 -40.06
N ILE A 535 -2.97 24.85 -39.73
CA ILE A 535 -3.71 25.94 -40.42
C ILE A 535 -3.18 27.32 -39.97
N VAL A 536 -2.43 27.38 -38.85
CA VAL A 536 -1.98 28.63 -38.22
C VAL A 536 -0.51 28.64 -37.81
N GLU A 537 0.31 27.69 -38.30
CA GLU A 537 1.75 27.73 -37.97
C GLU A 537 2.47 28.98 -38.57
N GLY A 538 2.59 30.00 -37.72
CA GLY A 538 3.71 30.94 -37.83
C GLY A 538 4.99 30.19 -37.41
N ARG A 539 6.05 30.33 -38.22
CA ARG A 539 7.37 29.64 -38.15
C ARG A 539 8.09 29.67 -36.78
N GLU A 540 7.55 30.28 -35.75
CA GLU A 540 8.23 30.47 -34.45
C GLU A 540 7.95 29.38 -33.43
N GLU A 541 6.79 28.72 -33.42
CA GLU A 541 6.44 27.67 -32.45
C GLU A 541 7.26 26.38 -32.65
N ARG A 542 7.55 26.00 -33.88
CA ARG A 542 8.30 24.78 -34.21
C ARG A 542 9.69 24.71 -33.57
N ILE A 543 10.35 25.86 -33.32
CA ILE A 543 11.64 25.89 -32.65
C ILE A 543 11.50 25.59 -31.16
N VAL A 544 10.41 26.01 -30.52
CA VAL A 544 10.13 25.74 -29.10
C VAL A 544 9.94 24.23 -28.87
N ASP A 545 9.20 23.57 -29.76
CA ASP A 545 8.97 22.13 -29.69
C ASP A 545 10.26 21.33 -29.91
N ILE A 546 11.06 21.74 -30.86
CA ILE A 546 12.38 21.17 -31.11
C ILE A 546 13.30 21.33 -29.91
N MET A 547 13.32 22.50 -29.30
CA MET A 547 14.14 22.75 -28.10
C MET A 547 13.64 22.00 -26.88
N ASN A 548 12.33 21.86 -26.70
CA ASN A 548 11.72 21.05 -25.66
C ASN A 548 12.04 19.57 -25.84
N TYR A 549 11.97 19.05 -27.07
CA TYR A 549 12.37 17.68 -27.37
C TYR A 549 13.82 17.42 -26.99
N ILE A 550 14.74 18.31 -27.36
CA ILE A 550 16.16 18.24 -27.00
C ILE A 550 16.33 18.26 -25.47
N GLN A 551 15.56 19.09 -24.74
CA GLN A 551 15.62 19.17 -23.28
C GLN A 551 15.10 17.91 -22.58
N ASN A 552 14.17 17.20 -23.18
CA ASN A 552 13.58 15.99 -22.61
C ASN A 552 14.35 14.72 -22.98
N HIS A 553 15.07 14.70 -24.11
CA HIS A 553 15.82 13.55 -24.63
C HIS A 553 17.34 13.78 -24.68
N TYR A 554 17.85 14.64 -23.81
CA TYR A 554 19.25 15.12 -23.82
C TYR A 554 20.29 13.99 -23.78
N ALA A 555 19.97 12.81 -23.19
CA ALA A 555 20.94 11.73 -22.98
C ALA A 555 21.34 11.03 -24.30
N ASP A 556 20.39 10.86 -25.21
CA ASP A 556 20.49 9.98 -26.38
C ASP A 556 20.06 10.64 -27.72
N VAL A 557 19.54 11.88 -27.68
CA VAL A 557 19.05 12.56 -28.88
C VAL A 557 20.16 12.78 -29.89
N THR A 558 19.94 12.33 -31.12
CA THR A 558 20.77 12.61 -32.28
C THR A 558 20.05 13.52 -33.26
N LEU A 559 20.81 14.14 -34.17
CA LEU A 559 20.20 14.98 -35.20
C LEU A 559 19.33 14.16 -36.18
N ASP A 560 19.61 12.84 -36.29
CA ASP A 560 18.84 11.88 -37.07
C ASP A 560 17.46 11.69 -36.47
N VAL A 561 17.41 11.26 -35.19
CA VAL A 561 16.18 11.06 -34.45
C VAL A 561 15.32 12.32 -34.44
N LEU A 562 15.96 13.48 -34.25
CA LEU A 562 15.25 14.76 -34.25
C LEU A 562 14.71 15.14 -35.63
N ALA A 563 15.45 14.84 -36.69
CA ALA A 563 15.02 15.07 -38.07
C ALA A 563 13.80 14.20 -38.44
N ASP A 564 13.84 12.93 -38.07
CA ASP A 564 12.74 11.99 -38.28
C ASP A 564 11.50 12.38 -37.45
N GLN A 565 11.69 12.76 -36.18
CA GLN A 565 10.59 13.18 -35.27
C GLN A 565 9.82 14.40 -35.79
N PHE A 566 10.52 15.36 -36.45
CA PHE A 566 9.92 16.59 -36.94
C PHE A 566 9.68 16.60 -38.46
N ASN A 567 9.89 15.46 -39.15
CA ASN A 567 9.77 15.31 -40.59
C ASN A 567 10.57 16.38 -41.35
N LEU A 568 11.84 16.61 -40.99
CA LEU A 568 12.72 17.58 -41.56
C LEU A 568 14.01 16.91 -42.07
N SER A 569 14.63 17.47 -43.13
CA SER A 569 15.97 17.02 -43.50
C SER A 569 17.01 17.53 -42.48
N LYS A 570 18.04 16.72 -42.18
CA LYS A 570 19.12 17.07 -41.24
C LYS A 570 19.80 18.42 -41.57
N PRO A 571 20.14 18.73 -42.84
CA PRO A 571 20.73 20.02 -43.16
C PRO A 571 19.79 21.20 -42.85
N TYR A 572 18.52 21.04 -43.19
CA TYR A 572 17.51 22.06 -42.90
C TYR A 572 17.31 22.23 -41.38
N LEU A 573 17.15 21.16 -40.65
CA LEU A 573 16.97 21.18 -39.19
C LEU A 573 18.15 21.83 -38.46
N SER A 574 19.38 21.47 -38.84
CA SER A 574 20.60 22.06 -38.26
C SER A 574 20.68 23.57 -38.50
N LYS A 575 20.37 24.00 -39.72
CA LYS A 575 20.32 25.43 -40.06
C LYS A 575 19.19 26.14 -39.32
N TYR A 576 18.00 25.54 -39.26
CA TYR A 576 16.81 26.09 -38.63
C TYR A 576 17.02 26.31 -37.12
N ILE A 577 17.58 25.28 -36.40
CA ILE A 577 17.92 25.41 -34.98
C ILE A 577 18.89 26.59 -34.80
N LYS A 578 19.94 26.68 -35.57
CA LYS A 578 20.94 27.74 -35.42
C LYS A 578 20.37 29.14 -35.71
N GLU A 579 19.55 29.28 -36.76
CA GLU A 579 18.94 30.57 -37.13
C GLU A 579 17.90 31.03 -36.10
N LYS A 580 17.10 30.11 -35.55
CA LYS A 580 16.01 30.45 -34.64
C LYS A 580 16.39 30.50 -33.16
N SER A 581 17.30 29.64 -32.67
CA SER A 581 17.74 29.59 -31.30
C SER A 581 19.06 30.31 -31.02
N GLY A 582 19.80 30.69 -32.04
CA GLY A 582 21.15 31.24 -31.90
C GLY A 582 22.22 30.21 -31.51
N MET A 583 21.85 28.93 -31.35
CA MET A 583 22.74 27.84 -30.88
C MET A 583 22.79 26.71 -31.90
N THR A 584 23.91 25.99 -31.96
CA THR A 584 23.95 24.74 -32.73
C THR A 584 23.18 23.64 -32.02
N PHE A 585 22.74 22.60 -32.72
CA PHE A 585 22.14 21.42 -32.13
C PHE A 585 23.00 20.83 -30.99
N GLN A 586 24.31 20.69 -31.25
CA GLN A 586 25.26 20.17 -30.26
C GLN A 586 25.37 21.05 -29.02
N ASP A 587 25.31 22.38 -29.16
CA ASP A 587 25.31 23.28 -28.01
C ASP A 587 24.01 23.23 -27.21
N ALA A 588 22.89 23.05 -27.88
CA ALA A 588 21.59 22.87 -27.22
C ALA A 588 21.58 21.58 -26.40
N VAL A 589 22.01 20.45 -26.96
CA VAL A 589 22.13 19.16 -26.22
C VAL A 589 23.11 19.29 -25.06
N LYS A 590 24.30 19.89 -25.29
CA LYS A 590 25.27 20.12 -24.21
C LYS A 590 24.70 20.95 -23.07
N LYS A 591 23.97 22.01 -23.37
CA LYS A 591 23.32 22.88 -22.38
C LYS A 591 22.26 22.11 -21.57
N ALA A 592 21.45 21.28 -22.22
CA ALA A 592 20.45 20.43 -21.55
C ALA A 592 21.11 19.40 -20.61
N ARG A 593 22.15 18.70 -21.07
CA ARG A 593 22.94 17.75 -20.26
C ARG A 593 23.57 18.41 -19.02
N MET A 594 24.20 19.57 -19.19
CA MET A 594 24.81 20.30 -18.08
C MET A 594 23.79 20.80 -17.06
N LYS A 595 22.60 21.26 -17.53
CA LYS A 595 21.51 21.67 -16.65
C LYS A 595 21.02 20.51 -15.80
N LYS A 596 20.83 19.33 -16.39
CA LYS A 596 20.40 18.12 -15.67
C LYS A 596 21.46 17.64 -14.68
N ALA A 597 22.72 17.60 -15.10
CA ALA A 597 23.83 17.24 -14.22
C ALA A 597 23.90 18.16 -12.98
N ARG A 598 23.71 19.46 -13.18
CA ARG A 598 23.67 20.43 -12.07
C ARG A 598 22.57 20.12 -11.07
N THR A 599 21.36 19.80 -11.55
CA THR A 599 20.24 19.40 -10.69
C THR A 599 20.56 18.14 -9.91
N MET A 600 21.08 17.10 -10.58
CA MET A 600 21.44 15.85 -9.92
C MET A 600 22.55 16.00 -8.88
N LEU A 601 23.54 16.82 -9.15
CA LEU A 601 24.62 17.13 -8.19
C LEU A 601 24.10 17.82 -6.92
N LYS A 602 23.02 18.59 -7.02
CA LYS A 602 22.38 19.28 -5.91
C LYS A 602 21.41 18.41 -5.12
N GLU A 603 20.69 17.52 -5.82
CA GLU A 603 19.51 16.81 -5.27
C GLU A 603 19.78 15.33 -4.96
N THR A 604 20.93 14.77 -5.39
CA THR A 604 21.23 13.35 -5.21
C THR A 604 22.65 13.11 -4.72
N ASN A 605 22.86 11.97 -4.02
CA ASN A 605 24.17 11.50 -3.57
C ASN A 605 24.90 10.61 -4.60
N GLN A 606 24.44 10.55 -5.85
CA GLN A 606 25.07 9.73 -6.89
C GLN A 606 26.51 10.22 -7.17
N THR A 607 27.39 9.27 -7.55
CA THR A 607 28.78 9.63 -7.88
C THR A 607 28.85 10.51 -9.11
N VAL A 608 29.92 11.27 -9.27
CA VAL A 608 30.13 12.12 -10.44
C VAL A 608 30.19 11.29 -11.72
N GLU A 609 30.77 10.09 -11.65
CA GLU A 609 30.82 9.11 -12.73
C GLU A 609 29.43 8.65 -13.14
N SER A 610 28.59 8.30 -12.16
CA SER A 610 27.20 7.89 -12.39
C SER A 610 26.38 9.01 -13.04
N ILE A 611 26.53 10.25 -12.57
CA ILE A 611 25.86 11.42 -13.14
C ILE A 611 26.34 11.70 -14.55
N ALA A 612 27.65 11.59 -14.83
CA ALA A 612 28.20 11.77 -16.16
C ALA A 612 27.60 10.76 -17.15
N ALA A 613 27.58 9.48 -16.78
CA ALA A 613 26.97 8.43 -17.59
C ALA A 613 25.46 8.67 -17.80
N TYR A 614 24.74 9.01 -16.74
CA TYR A 614 23.30 9.28 -16.81
C TYR A 614 22.93 10.42 -17.76
N VAL A 615 23.72 11.47 -17.82
CA VAL A 615 23.49 12.59 -18.74
C VAL A 615 24.12 12.39 -20.13
N GLY A 616 24.59 11.19 -20.44
CA GLY A 616 25.06 10.79 -21.77
C GLY A 616 26.53 11.13 -22.08
N TYR A 617 27.43 11.08 -21.07
CA TYR A 617 28.87 11.17 -21.27
C TYR A 617 29.57 9.89 -20.83
N GLU A 618 30.20 9.19 -21.78
CA GLU A 618 31.01 8.01 -21.50
C GLU A 618 32.35 8.35 -20.83
N ASN A 619 32.91 9.54 -21.13
CA ASN A 619 34.19 10.00 -20.57
C ASN A 619 33.99 11.05 -19.48
N VAL A 620 34.29 10.67 -18.24
CA VAL A 620 34.09 11.51 -17.05
C VAL A 620 35.02 12.74 -17.04
N GLU A 621 36.23 12.63 -17.57
CA GLU A 621 37.16 13.77 -17.65
C GLU A 621 36.66 14.83 -18.66
N HIS A 622 36.08 14.36 -19.76
CA HIS A 622 35.43 15.25 -20.72
C HIS A 622 34.22 15.96 -20.07
N PHE A 623 33.39 15.23 -19.37
CA PHE A 623 32.27 15.79 -18.60
C PHE A 623 32.75 16.84 -17.59
N ASN A 624 33.77 16.54 -16.79
CA ASN A 624 34.31 17.46 -15.77
C ASN A 624 34.79 18.78 -16.39
N ARG A 625 35.44 18.72 -17.55
CA ARG A 625 35.89 19.93 -18.27
C ARG A 625 34.70 20.76 -18.77
N LEU A 626 33.68 20.11 -19.33
CA LEU A 626 32.48 20.80 -19.81
C LEU A 626 31.67 21.41 -18.65
N PHE A 627 31.53 20.68 -17.56
CA PHE A 627 30.82 21.18 -16.38
C PHE A 627 31.54 22.38 -15.76
N LYS A 628 32.88 22.31 -15.63
CA LYS A 628 33.68 23.45 -15.15
C LYS A 628 33.56 24.66 -16.08
N LYS A 629 33.53 24.44 -17.42
CA LYS A 629 33.32 25.53 -18.38
C LYS A 629 31.92 26.15 -18.25
N ALA A 630 30.90 25.36 -17.92
CA ALA A 630 29.53 25.84 -17.86
C ALA A 630 29.19 26.56 -16.53
N TYR A 631 29.82 26.14 -15.42
CA TYR A 631 29.48 26.62 -14.06
C TYR A 631 30.68 27.16 -13.27
N GLU A 632 31.84 27.32 -13.89
CA GLU A 632 33.11 27.84 -13.31
C GLU A 632 33.64 27.03 -12.13
N MET A 633 33.05 25.87 -11.84
CA MET A 633 33.38 24.95 -10.77
C MET A 633 33.40 23.52 -11.27
N THR A 634 34.25 22.66 -10.67
CA THR A 634 34.18 21.22 -10.93
C THR A 634 32.89 20.64 -10.30
N PRO A 635 32.38 19.51 -10.81
CA PRO A 635 31.20 18.86 -10.23
C PRO A 635 31.32 18.62 -8.71
N VAL A 636 32.50 18.19 -8.24
CA VAL A 636 32.77 17.98 -6.82
C VAL A 636 32.71 19.28 -6.01
N GLN A 637 33.32 20.36 -6.54
CA GLN A 637 33.27 21.68 -5.89
C GLN A 637 31.85 22.23 -5.87
N PHE A 638 31.09 22.00 -6.96
CA PHE A 638 29.70 22.43 -7.05
C PHE A 638 28.85 21.71 -6.00
N ARG A 639 28.99 20.39 -5.88
CA ARG A 639 28.28 19.60 -4.86
C ARG A 639 28.56 20.13 -3.46
N ARG A 640 29.83 20.26 -3.08
CA ARG A 640 30.22 20.76 -1.73
C ARG A 640 29.66 22.15 -1.39
N LYS A 641 29.33 22.94 -2.40
CA LYS A 641 28.83 24.30 -2.20
C LYS A 641 27.32 24.39 -2.13
N TYR A 642 26.59 23.48 -2.79
CA TYR A 642 25.16 23.61 -3.01
C TYR A 642 24.31 22.41 -2.53
N GLN A 643 24.93 21.37 -2.05
CA GLN A 643 24.35 20.26 -1.32
C GLN A 643 24.76 20.32 0.15
#